data_1f5708d1f42831a74e917b6c66a128cb
#
_entry.id   1f5708d1f42831a74e917b6c66a128cb
#
_cell.length_a   1.000
_cell.length_b   1.000
_cell.length_c   1.000
_cell.angle_alpha   90.00
_cell.angle_beta   90.00
_cell.angle_gamma   90.00
#
_symmetry.space_group_name_H-M   'P 1'
#
loop_
_entity.id
_entity.type
_entity.pdbx_description
1 polymer ?
#
loop_
_entity_poly.entity_id
_entity_poly.type
_entity_poly.pdbx_seq_one_letter_code
_entity_poly.pdbx_strand_id
1 'polypeptide(L)'
;MNKNESMKQAACAVWCFSVKRALVFAASVACAYGAWAGETVSAGFGRDVVLKGAGVTFSPALFKKNWNRCQLKGGWTPGNDGAYGFSILDGDNKVADVRATVEGQGRRAVLSWDFSVRRDYSSSTFCIALSLPTSRFGGGEVRFGKRKFALPATFGGEPWIGNAKCREVWVSDAKGEVFSFTLAEDASVMVQDDRKWGGEHFALRVGIGGSQLKAGERRRIEMSLDATGGIDRVVGRPFVISRSAEWVPLHDTTDIAPGSALDFSKLGWVDAPAGKHGRVVAKGAHFEFEGKPGVPLRFYGCNLCFTANYLSDDEADALCARLARMGYNALRIHHYESTLCDPKDGTTLLPEKMAQLDGLLNACIKHGIYLTTDLFVSRRVKWRTCGIDRDGTIGMDEFKSLALFDERVFRNYLEFSRNLLCHVNPKTGRRWADEPAFAFLALINEGNLGNHGYAVLAGQEVFKKKWRAWLSARRAESPDLYRDITEKIPGNAWEHSWQNCAFTLFLADLESSFAERMTKFVRDEIGSKVLLTDMSCWRNPIAYQLVRTRYDYVDDHFYIDHPQFLEKPWNLPSKCPNANPVRCASMGFEGVARHRLLDRPFTVSEFNYSGPGQFRGVGGMVLGAQAALQEYDAIWRFAWSHSHDGVLESKPMTYFDVARDPLQRATERAALTLYMRRDMTPLKRTFAVTIPESKVRTTLGVGPHADIKDMWFGWYERFGTWVGNGKPNFANDGVEFPESCSLKADYFKALASGRRMGDGQVAISREEGTFVVDTPRTQGFFAESGRHTAGALSAGISGAPAAVWVSALDDAPVARSGRLLLTHVTDVQDEGVTYADEERKVLLKWGKLPHLMRAGRALVSIRLDGNAVPHVYALCADGSRRCEVPSSWDGTTLTFTANTARDASDATFLYEIERKQ
;
A
#
# COMPACT_ATOMS: atom_id res chain seq x y z
N MET A 1 26.65 38.29 -2.48
CA MET A 1 26.23 37.10 -1.70
C MET A 1 25.93 35.99 -2.71
N ASN A 2 26.66 34.91 -2.57
CA ASN A 2 26.78 33.90 -3.62
C ASN A 2 25.51 33.03 -3.71
N LYS A 3 24.88 32.96 -4.89
CA LYS A 3 23.69 32.12 -5.15
C LYS A 3 23.85 30.64 -4.70
N ASN A 4 25.07 30.17 -4.61
CA ASN A 4 25.41 28.81 -4.15
C ASN A 4 25.22 28.58 -2.62
N GLU A 5 25.30 29.61 -1.78
CA GLU A 5 25.08 29.45 -0.34
C GLU A 5 23.58 29.40 0.01
N SER A 6 22.77 30.18 -0.67
CA SER A 6 21.31 30.15 -0.51
C SER A 6 20.69 28.82 -0.95
N MET A 7 21.21 28.20 -2.03
CA MET A 7 20.76 26.89 -2.49
C MET A 7 21.30 25.73 -1.64
N LYS A 8 22.49 25.84 -1.06
CA LYS A 8 22.99 24.86 -0.07
C LYS A 8 22.16 24.83 1.20
N GLN A 9 21.64 25.98 1.63
CA GLN A 9 20.74 26.06 2.78
C GLN A 9 19.34 25.47 2.48
N ALA A 10 18.82 25.63 1.27
CA ALA A 10 17.57 25.01 0.83
C ALA A 10 17.70 23.47 0.73
N ALA A 11 18.85 22.96 0.27
CA ALA A 11 19.12 21.52 0.22
C ALA A 11 19.22 20.87 1.61
N CYS A 12 19.72 21.57 2.63
CA CYS A 12 19.78 21.06 4.01
C CYS A 12 18.40 20.97 4.69
N ALA A 13 17.44 21.83 4.33
CA ALA A 13 16.12 21.83 4.95
C ALA A 13 15.20 20.69 4.46
N VAL A 14 15.49 20.11 3.29
CA VAL A 14 14.70 19.02 2.67
C VAL A 14 15.09 17.64 3.23
N TRP A 15 16.13 17.54 3.99
CA TRP A 15 16.80 16.28 4.37
C TRP A 15 16.04 15.35 5.34
N CYS A 16 15.03 15.81 6.04
CA CYS A 16 14.45 15.04 7.17
C CYS A 16 13.42 13.98 6.82
N PHE A 17 13.03 13.74 5.57
CA PHE A 17 11.77 13.03 5.30
C PHE A 17 11.79 11.77 4.39
N SER A 18 12.85 11.51 3.64
CA SER A 18 12.85 10.39 2.67
C SER A 18 13.19 9.02 3.23
N VAL A 19 13.91 8.96 4.36
CA VAL A 19 14.27 7.69 5.02
C VAL A 19 13.09 7.10 5.82
N LYS A 20 12.05 7.90 6.10
CA LYS A 20 10.88 7.51 6.89
C LYS A 20 10.01 6.41 6.28
N ARG A 21 10.05 6.16 4.99
CA ARG A 21 9.15 5.18 4.35
C ARG A 21 9.55 3.71 4.48
N ALA A 22 10.81 3.40 4.72
CA ALA A 22 11.24 2.02 4.98
C ALA A 22 11.28 1.66 6.48
N LEU A 23 11.26 2.65 7.39
CA LEU A 23 11.34 2.46 8.84
C LEU A 23 10.16 3.05 9.63
N VAL A 24 9.33 3.92 9.06
CA VAL A 24 8.16 4.55 9.71
C VAL A 24 7.06 3.54 10.05
N PHE A 25 7.07 2.35 9.49
CA PHE A 25 6.11 1.31 9.86
C PHE A 25 6.41 0.59 11.18
N ALA A 26 7.50 0.89 11.86
CA ALA A 26 7.80 0.27 13.16
C ALA A 26 7.53 1.16 14.39
N ALA A 27 7.23 2.43 14.22
CA ALA A 27 7.19 3.39 15.33
C ALA A 27 5.85 4.06 15.64
N SER A 28 4.77 3.82 14.90
CA SER A 28 3.49 4.55 15.10
C SER A 28 2.43 3.83 15.96
N VAL A 29 2.82 2.94 16.84
CA VAL A 29 1.87 2.24 17.75
C VAL A 29 1.98 2.71 19.21
N ALA A 30 2.75 3.72 19.53
CA ALA A 30 2.97 4.12 20.93
C ALA A 30 2.29 5.45 21.31
N CYS A 31 1.01 5.65 20.99
CA CYS A 31 0.24 6.75 21.61
C CYS A 31 -1.25 6.46 21.59
N ALA A 32 -1.75 5.65 22.50
CA ALA A 32 -3.08 5.76 23.11
C ALA A 32 -3.36 4.63 24.10
N TYR A 33 -2.73 4.64 25.26
CA TYR A 33 -3.35 4.06 26.46
C TYR A 33 -2.98 4.96 27.64
N GLY A 34 -3.87 5.83 28.00
CA GLY A 34 -3.86 6.50 29.30
C GLY A 34 -4.44 5.54 30.33
N ALA A 35 -3.62 5.12 31.23
CA ALA A 35 -3.79 4.69 32.61
C ALA A 35 -2.68 3.69 32.92
N TRP A 36 -1.94 3.96 33.96
CA TRP A 36 -0.82 3.23 34.50
C TRP A 36 -0.98 1.70 34.48
N ALA A 37 -0.57 1.07 33.41
CA ALA A 37 -0.27 -0.35 33.36
C ALA A 37 1.26 -0.49 33.41
N GLY A 38 1.78 -1.43 34.21
CA GLY A 38 3.19 -1.73 34.28
C GLY A 38 3.81 -2.07 32.91
N GLU A 39 5.14 -1.92 32.78
CA GLU A 39 5.85 -2.26 31.55
C GLU A 39 5.63 -3.73 31.19
N THR A 40 5.20 -4.02 29.97
CA THR A 40 5.00 -5.39 29.51
C THR A 40 6.19 -5.83 28.66
N VAL A 41 6.95 -6.81 29.12
CA VAL A 41 7.94 -7.50 28.30
C VAL A 41 7.24 -8.54 27.44
N SER A 42 7.17 -8.28 26.17
CA SER A 42 6.74 -9.26 25.19
C SER A 42 7.98 -9.88 24.54
N ALA A 43 8.13 -11.19 24.65
CA ALA A 43 8.97 -11.94 23.74
C ALA A 43 8.26 -12.02 22.39
N GLY A 44 7.96 -10.86 21.79
CA GLY A 44 7.33 -10.80 20.50
C GLY A 44 8.33 -11.31 19.47
N PHE A 45 8.04 -12.43 18.81
CA PHE A 45 8.86 -13.01 17.74
C PHE A 45 10.20 -13.62 18.15
N GLY A 46 10.35 -14.06 19.39
CA GLY A 46 11.44 -14.91 19.88
C GLY A 46 12.88 -14.52 19.65
N ARG A 47 13.19 -13.90 18.57
CA ARG A 47 14.51 -13.33 18.25
C ARG A 47 14.67 -11.89 18.73
N ASP A 48 13.57 -11.14 18.85
CA ASP A 48 13.54 -9.79 19.37
C ASP A 48 12.68 -9.76 20.65
N VAL A 49 13.26 -9.31 21.75
CA VAL A 49 12.51 -9.09 22.99
C VAL A 49 12.10 -7.62 23.03
N VAL A 50 10.81 -7.35 23.26
CA VAL A 50 10.27 -6.00 23.25
C VAL A 50 9.76 -5.62 24.63
N LEU A 51 10.25 -4.53 25.18
CA LEU A 51 9.69 -3.85 26.33
C LEU A 51 8.62 -2.88 25.81
N LYS A 52 7.37 -3.33 25.73
CA LYS A 52 6.29 -2.66 24.97
C LYS A 52 6.00 -1.26 25.46
N GLY A 53 5.84 -1.06 26.76
CA GLY A 53 5.55 0.25 27.34
C GLY A 53 6.64 1.28 27.10
N ALA A 54 7.92 0.84 27.07
CA ALA A 54 9.07 1.69 26.74
C ALA A 54 9.31 1.83 25.23
N GLY A 55 8.73 0.96 24.40
CA GLY A 55 9.00 0.90 22.96
C GLY A 55 10.41 0.41 22.63
N VAL A 56 11.06 -0.32 23.53
CA VAL A 56 12.46 -0.74 23.42
C VAL A 56 12.54 -2.17 22.91
N THR A 57 13.34 -2.40 21.89
CA THR A 57 13.60 -3.74 21.33
C THR A 57 15.02 -4.15 21.65
N PHE A 58 15.19 -5.38 22.17
CA PHE A 58 16.46 -6.08 22.38
C PHE A 58 16.62 -7.13 21.28
N SER A 59 17.68 -7.05 20.50
CA SER A 59 17.89 -7.94 19.36
C SER A 59 19.35 -8.35 19.22
N PRO A 60 19.66 -9.65 19.04
CA PRO A 60 21.00 -10.06 18.69
C PRO A 60 21.44 -9.42 17.37
N ALA A 61 22.64 -8.89 17.32
CA ALA A 61 23.18 -8.23 16.14
C ALA A 61 24.62 -8.64 15.91
N LEU A 62 24.89 -9.18 14.73
CA LEU A 62 26.23 -9.44 14.23
C LEU A 62 26.47 -8.54 13.02
N PHE A 63 27.43 -7.62 13.13
CA PHE A 63 27.76 -6.67 12.07
C PHE A 63 28.94 -7.15 11.25
N LYS A 64 28.79 -7.21 9.95
CA LYS A 64 29.83 -7.49 8.97
C LYS A 64 30.93 -6.42 9.02
N LYS A 65 32.07 -6.64 8.39
CA LYS A 65 33.16 -5.65 8.32
C LYS A 65 32.75 -4.32 7.68
N ASN A 66 31.77 -4.33 6.81
CA ASN A 66 31.18 -3.12 6.19
C ASN A 66 30.02 -2.50 7.01
N TRP A 67 29.84 -2.91 8.27
CA TRP A 67 28.79 -2.48 9.19
C TRP A 67 27.34 -2.88 8.80
N ASN A 68 27.16 -3.64 7.73
CA ASN A 68 25.86 -4.24 7.45
C ASN A 68 25.56 -5.34 8.48
N ARG A 69 24.30 -5.42 8.91
CA ARG A 69 23.86 -6.45 9.87
C ARG A 69 23.67 -7.79 9.15
N CYS A 70 24.09 -8.88 9.78
CA CYS A 70 23.74 -10.24 9.38
C CYS A 70 22.23 -10.46 9.57
N GLN A 71 21.64 -11.32 8.74
CA GLN A 71 20.21 -11.64 8.80
C GLN A 71 19.93 -12.62 9.93
N LEU A 72 18.75 -12.48 10.55
CA LEU A 72 18.20 -13.46 11.48
C LEU A 72 17.14 -14.29 10.74
N LYS A 73 17.17 -15.61 10.91
CA LYS A 73 16.23 -16.53 10.27
C LYS A 73 15.60 -17.48 11.28
N GLY A 74 14.25 -17.61 11.27
CA GLY A 74 13.49 -18.38 12.23
C GLY A 74 13.16 -17.60 13.52
N GLY A 75 12.77 -18.30 14.58
CA GLY A 75 12.41 -17.72 15.88
C GLY A 75 11.05 -17.03 15.94
N TRP A 76 10.11 -17.47 15.12
CA TRP A 76 8.76 -16.91 15.08
C TRP A 76 7.83 -17.46 16.14
N THR A 77 8.08 -18.67 16.60
CA THR A 77 7.31 -19.36 17.63
C THR A 77 8.25 -20.01 18.63
N PRO A 78 7.86 -20.10 19.92
CA PRO A 78 8.65 -20.83 20.89
C PRO A 78 8.60 -22.34 20.62
N GLY A 79 9.67 -23.05 20.96
CA GLY A 79 9.68 -24.51 21.06
C GLY A 79 8.85 -25.01 22.24
N ASN A 80 8.78 -26.34 22.40
CA ASN A 80 8.04 -26.98 23.50
C ASN A 80 8.58 -26.60 24.89
N ASP A 81 9.84 -26.18 24.95
CA ASP A 81 10.53 -25.70 26.15
C ASP A 81 10.37 -24.19 26.40
N GLY A 82 9.55 -23.51 25.58
CA GLY A 82 9.33 -22.07 25.67
C GLY A 82 10.48 -21.21 25.15
N ALA A 83 11.55 -21.82 24.62
CA ALA A 83 12.68 -21.11 24.05
C ALA A 83 12.49 -20.89 22.55
N TYR A 84 13.08 -19.81 22.05
CA TYR A 84 13.05 -19.46 20.63
C TYR A 84 14.37 -19.85 19.95
N GLY A 85 14.28 -20.69 18.94
CA GLY A 85 15.43 -21.13 18.15
C GLY A 85 15.50 -20.40 16.80
N PHE A 86 16.61 -19.73 16.50
CA PHE A 86 16.84 -19.05 15.22
C PHE A 86 18.32 -19.07 14.83
N SER A 87 18.63 -18.60 13.63
CA SER A 87 20.00 -18.59 13.11
C SER A 87 20.40 -17.17 12.67
N ILE A 88 21.70 -16.89 12.78
CA ILE A 88 22.35 -15.69 12.21
C ILE A 88 23.02 -16.11 10.91
N LEU A 89 22.72 -15.39 9.80
CA LEU A 89 23.22 -15.71 8.47
C LEU A 89 23.97 -14.53 7.83
N ASP A 90 25.01 -14.86 7.07
CA ASP A 90 25.64 -13.94 6.11
C ASP A 90 25.37 -14.46 4.69
N GLY A 91 24.41 -13.84 4.00
CA GLY A 91 23.81 -14.42 2.82
C GLY A 91 23.13 -15.76 3.18
N ASP A 92 23.41 -16.80 2.41
CA ASP A 92 22.91 -18.16 2.69
C ASP A 92 23.75 -18.92 3.72
N ASN A 93 24.85 -18.34 4.18
CA ASN A 93 25.77 -19.01 5.08
C ASN A 93 25.40 -18.82 6.54
N LYS A 94 25.10 -19.91 7.23
CA LYS A 94 24.84 -19.90 8.67
C LYS A 94 26.14 -19.60 9.43
N VAL A 95 26.11 -18.54 10.25
CA VAL A 95 27.22 -18.14 11.12
C VAL A 95 27.06 -18.71 12.52
N ALA A 96 25.84 -18.60 13.09
CA ALA A 96 25.54 -19.13 14.42
C ALA A 96 24.08 -19.57 14.53
N ASP A 97 23.81 -20.55 15.39
CA ASP A 97 22.47 -20.83 15.92
C ASP A 97 22.32 -20.11 17.25
N VAL A 98 21.11 -19.64 17.52
CA VAL A 98 20.75 -18.90 18.72
C VAL A 98 19.56 -19.56 19.40
N ARG A 99 19.64 -19.67 20.73
CA ARG A 99 18.50 -20.04 21.57
C ARG A 99 18.27 -18.89 22.53
N ALA A 100 17.07 -18.29 22.46
CA ALA A 100 16.70 -17.18 23.32
C ALA A 100 15.61 -17.60 24.31
N THR A 101 15.71 -17.19 25.57
CA THR A 101 14.70 -17.39 26.60
C THR A 101 14.34 -16.09 27.29
N VAL A 102 13.11 -16.00 27.75
CA VAL A 102 12.61 -14.92 28.60
C VAL A 102 11.94 -15.58 29.80
N GLU A 103 12.52 -15.38 30.95
CA GLU A 103 12.02 -15.94 32.23
C GLU A 103 11.77 -14.80 33.21
N GLY A 104 10.82 -14.97 34.11
CA GLY A 104 10.61 -14.00 35.17
C GLY A 104 9.15 -13.83 35.54
N GLN A 105 8.96 -13.24 36.72
CA GLN A 105 7.66 -12.93 37.32
C GLN A 105 7.76 -11.70 38.19
N GLY A 106 6.74 -10.85 38.19
CA GLY A 106 6.71 -9.66 39.01
C GLY A 106 7.51 -8.49 38.39
N ARG A 107 8.44 -7.90 39.16
CA ARG A 107 9.19 -6.71 38.72
C ARG A 107 10.40 -7.00 37.83
N ARG A 108 10.80 -8.27 37.70
CA ARG A 108 12.04 -8.66 37.00
C ARG A 108 11.80 -9.71 35.93
N ALA A 109 12.50 -9.58 34.84
CA ALA A 109 12.61 -10.60 33.80
C ALA A 109 14.08 -10.92 33.52
N VAL A 110 14.38 -12.21 33.29
CA VAL A 110 15.69 -12.66 32.87
C VAL A 110 15.63 -12.98 31.37
N LEU A 111 16.44 -12.27 30.62
CA LEU A 111 16.59 -12.46 29.18
C LEU A 111 17.90 -13.16 28.93
N SER A 112 17.90 -14.28 28.21
CA SER A 112 19.14 -14.96 27.87
C SER A 112 19.22 -15.35 26.39
N TRP A 113 20.42 -15.30 25.83
CA TRP A 113 20.73 -15.76 24.49
C TRP A 113 21.95 -16.66 24.53
N ASP A 114 21.78 -17.90 24.10
CA ASP A 114 22.85 -18.87 23.90
C ASP A 114 23.19 -18.98 22.42
N PHE A 115 24.46 -18.74 22.08
CA PHE A 115 24.96 -18.75 20.71
C PHE A 115 25.86 -19.98 20.49
N SER A 116 25.59 -20.74 19.43
CA SER A 116 26.43 -21.82 18.95
C SER A 116 27.03 -21.44 17.60
N VAL A 117 28.29 -21.08 17.55
CA VAL A 117 28.98 -20.64 16.33
C VAL A 117 29.20 -21.83 15.39
N ARG A 118 28.84 -21.69 14.12
CA ARG A 118 28.87 -22.77 13.12
C ARG A 118 30.06 -22.69 12.17
N ARG A 119 30.68 -21.53 12.05
CA ARG A 119 31.83 -21.29 11.19
C ARG A 119 32.71 -20.18 11.75
N ASP A 120 33.99 -20.20 11.38
CA ASP A 120 34.87 -19.06 11.64
C ASP A 120 34.30 -17.82 10.94
N TYR A 121 34.22 -16.72 11.68
CA TYR A 121 33.66 -15.48 11.18
C TYR A 121 34.30 -14.25 11.82
N SER A 122 34.68 -13.26 10.99
CA SER A 122 35.25 -11.99 11.43
C SER A 122 34.21 -10.89 11.29
N SER A 123 33.76 -10.33 12.39
CA SER A 123 32.74 -9.26 12.44
C SER A 123 33.33 -7.91 12.80
N SER A 124 32.58 -6.81 12.62
CA SER A 124 32.89 -5.52 13.21
C SER A 124 32.50 -5.48 14.68
N THR A 125 31.29 -6.02 14.99
CA THR A 125 30.85 -6.19 16.37
C THR A 125 29.81 -7.31 16.46
N PHE A 126 29.77 -7.98 17.62
CA PHE A 126 28.74 -8.92 18.00
C PHE A 126 28.13 -8.47 19.33
N CYS A 127 26.82 -8.21 19.36
CA CYS A 127 26.16 -7.56 20.50
C CYS A 127 24.67 -7.92 20.61
N ILE A 128 24.07 -7.64 21.76
CA ILE A 128 22.64 -7.35 21.85
C ILE A 128 22.47 -5.87 21.60
N ALA A 129 21.70 -5.52 20.58
CA ALA A 129 21.39 -4.15 20.22
C ALA A 129 20.02 -3.77 20.78
N LEU A 130 19.97 -2.64 21.50
CA LEU A 130 18.75 -2.03 21.98
C LEU A 130 18.45 -0.79 21.16
N SER A 131 17.21 -0.65 20.69
CA SER A 131 16.73 0.56 20.05
C SER A 131 15.92 1.37 21.04
N LEU A 132 16.40 2.56 21.40
CA LEU A 132 15.71 3.48 22.32
C LEU A 132 15.08 4.61 21.49
N PRO A 133 13.73 4.69 21.32
CA PRO A 133 13.09 5.72 20.51
C PRO A 133 13.44 7.14 20.99
N THR A 134 13.90 7.99 20.07
CA THR A 134 14.27 9.39 20.41
C THR A 134 13.07 10.23 20.84
N SER A 135 11.86 9.89 20.36
CA SER A 135 10.60 10.52 20.79
C SER A 135 10.31 10.34 22.29
N ARG A 136 10.81 9.27 22.92
CA ARG A 136 10.66 9.01 24.35
C ARG A 136 11.90 9.37 25.13
N PHE A 137 13.07 8.93 24.67
CA PHE A 137 14.31 9.03 25.42
C PHE A 137 15.13 10.28 25.14
N GLY A 138 14.77 11.09 24.16
CA GLY A 138 15.40 12.39 23.91
C GLY A 138 15.20 13.34 25.11
N GLY A 139 16.33 13.89 25.61
CA GLY A 139 16.37 14.67 26.85
C GLY A 139 16.56 13.84 28.13
N GLY A 140 16.62 12.50 28.01
CA GLY A 140 16.94 11.58 29.11
C GLY A 140 18.42 11.31 29.25
N GLU A 141 18.77 10.24 29.96
CA GLU A 141 20.16 9.79 30.15
C GLU A 141 20.28 8.27 30.15
N VAL A 142 21.49 7.77 29.84
CA VAL A 142 21.86 6.40 30.12
C VAL A 142 23.03 6.40 31.13
N ARG A 143 23.03 5.43 32.04
CA ARG A 143 24.10 5.27 33.03
C ARG A 143 24.75 3.89 32.86
N PHE A 144 26.06 3.85 32.67
CA PHE A 144 26.88 2.65 32.55
C PHE A 144 27.73 2.52 33.78
N GLY A 145 27.33 1.70 34.74
CA GLY A 145 27.89 1.65 36.07
C GLY A 145 27.83 3.03 36.74
N LYS A 146 28.97 3.68 36.98
CA LYS A 146 29.04 5.01 37.58
C LYS A 146 29.02 6.18 36.58
N ARG A 147 29.15 5.91 35.28
CA ARG A 147 29.27 6.94 34.24
C ARG A 147 27.91 7.28 33.65
N LYS A 148 27.58 8.56 33.55
CA LYS A 148 26.33 9.08 32.98
C LYS A 148 26.57 9.69 31.60
N PHE A 149 25.62 9.50 30.70
CA PHE A 149 25.64 10.05 29.35
C PHE A 149 24.24 10.58 29.02
N ALA A 150 24.17 11.87 28.69
CA ALA A 150 22.91 12.48 28.27
C ALA A 150 22.49 12.00 26.88
N LEU A 151 21.18 11.78 26.69
CA LEU A 151 20.57 11.48 25.41
C LEU A 151 19.99 12.78 24.81
N PRO A 152 20.60 13.37 23.76
CA PRO A 152 20.22 14.69 23.30
C PRO A 152 18.79 14.71 22.71
N ALA A 153 17.97 15.68 23.09
CA ALA A 153 16.63 15.85 22.55
C ALA A 153 16.65 16.10 21.03
N THR A 154 17.63 16.90 20.57
CA THR A 154 17.88 17.17 19.15
C THR A 154 19.24 16.64 18.74
N PHE A 155 19.40 16.21 17.48
CA PHE A 155 20.69 15.70 16.98
C PHE A 155 21.71 16.84 16.86
N GLY A 156 22.84 16.69 17.57
CA GLY A 156 23.90 17.70 17.62
C GLY A 156 25.03 17.55 16.58
N GLY A 157 24.89 16.63 15.62
CA GLY A 157 25.88 16.39 14.56
C GLY A 157 26.82 15.20 14.83
N GLU A 158 27.16 14.94 16.08
CA GLU A 158 28.04 13.82 16.48
C GLU A 158 27.21 12.62 16.95
N PRO A 159 27.36 11.44 16.32
CA PRO A 159 26.55 10.27 16.66
C PRO A 159 27.06 9.58 17.94
N TRP A 160 28.30 9.72 18.28
CA TRP A 160 28.92 9.03 19.41
C TRP A 160 28.55 9.71 20.75
N ILE A 161 27.87 8.99 21.64
CA ILE A 161 27.45 9.51 22.95
C ILE A 161 28.37 9.00 24.05
N GLY A 162 28.65 7.70 24.10
CA GLY A 162 29.55 7.18 25.10
C GLY A 162 29.65 5.67 25.18
N ASN A 163 30.64 5.20 25.98
CA ASN A 163 30.85 3.78 26.27
C ASN A 163 31.46 3.55 27.64
N ALA A 164 31.30 2.33 28.11
CA ALA A 164 32.00 1.81 29.31
C ALA A 164 32.05 0.27 29.26
N LYS A 165 32.92 -0.29 30.11
CA LYS A 165 32.86 -1.70 30.50
C LYS A 165 32.14 -1.78 31.86
N CYS A 166 30.98 -2.42 31.93
CA CYS A 166 30.16 -2.46 33.14
C CYS A 166 29.22 -3.64 33.16
N ARG A 167 28.63 -3.91 34.32
CA ARG A 167 27.57 -4.92 34.53
C ARG A 167 26.17 -4.31 34.61
N GLU A 168 26.07 -3.04 34.98
CA GLU A 168 24.79 -2.40 35.27
C GLU A 168 24.54 -1.24 34.31
N VAL A 169 23.34 -1.22 33.74
CA VAL A 169 22.89 -0.19 32.81
C VAL A 169 21.51 0.31 33.26
N TRP A 170 21.37 1.63 33.35
CA TRP A 170 20.09 2.30 33.61
C TRP A 170 19.75 3.19 32.43
N VAL A 171 18.47 3.22 32.09
CA VAL A 171 17.94 4.02 30.99
C VAL A 171 16.79 4.87 31.53
N SER A 172 16.94 6.18 31.41
CA SER A 172 15.97 7.16 31.88
C SER A 172 15.47 8.03 30.73
N ASP A 173 14.21 8.37 30.75
CA ASP A 173 13.66 9.46 29.95
C ASP A 173 13.73 10.79 30.70
N ALA A 174 13.16 11.86 30.15
CA ALA A 174 13.18 13.19 30.78
C ALA A 174 12.38 13.24 32.10
N LYS A 175 11.56 12.20 32.42
CA LYS A 175 10.73 12.11 33.61
C LYS A 175 11.38 11.26 34.74
N GLY A 176 12.38 10.45 34.39
CA GLY A 176 13.06 9.58 35.34
C GLY A 176 13.44 8.22 34.80
N GLU A 177 13.85 7.30 35.66
CA GLU A 177 14.20 5.95 35.28
C GLU A 177 13.02 5.17 34.71
N VAL A 178 13.25 4.56 33.53
CA VAL A 178 12.24 3.74 32.83
C VAL A 178 12.55 2.26 33.07
N PHE A 179 13.79 1.84 32.83
CA PHE A 179 14.24 0.48 33.08
C PHE A 179 15.74 0.43 33.34
N SER A 180 16.17 -0.67 33.95
CA SER A 180 17.57 -1.01 34.14
C SER A 180 17.79 -2.49 33.88
N PHE A 181 19.04 -2.86 33.59
CA PHE A 181 19.43 -4.27 33.55
C PHE A 181 20.81 -4.52 34.12
N THR A 182 20.98 -5.72 34.69
CA THR A 182 22.24 -6.20 35.22
C THR A 182 22.69 -7.42 34.40
N LEU A 183 23.97 -7.40 34.00
CA LEU A 183 24.61 -8.49 33.25
C LEU A 183 25.26 -9.47 34.24
N ALA A 184 25.37 -10.74 33.82
CA ALA A 184 26.07 -11.77 34.60
C ALA A 184 27.57 -11.42 34.78
N GLU A 185 28.17 -10.79 33.76
CA GLU A 185 29.57 -10.35 33.74
C GLU A 185 29.74 -8.95 33.14
N ASP A 186 30.87 -8.32 33.36
CA ASP A 186 31.21 -7.03 32.75
C ASP A 186 31.27 -7.15 31.23
N ALA A 187 30.43 -6.39 30.52
CA ALA A 187 30.46 -6.29 29.07
C ALA A 187 30.83 -4.88 28.59
N SER A 188 31.29 -4.79 27.35
CA SER A 188 31.46 -3.51 26.68
C SER A 188 30.07 -3.00 26.29
N VAL A 189 29.71 -1.84 26.81
CA VAL A 189 28.43 -1.18 26.50
C VAL A 189 28.71 0.16 25.84
N MET A 190 27.96 0.49 24.79
CA MET A 190 28.07 1.76 24.09
C MET A 190 26.71 2.28 23.68
N VAL A 191 26.61 3.60 23.51
CA VAL A 191 25.42 4.25 22.99
C VAL A 191 25.80 5.28 21.92
N GLN A 192 25.03 5.31 20.85
CA GLN A 192 25.15 6.27 19.76
C GLN A 192 23.78 6.78 19.30
N ASP A 193 23.78 7.90 18.61
CA ASP A 193 22.61 8.55 18.05
C ASP A 193 22.48 8.19 16.57
N ASP A 194 21.57 7.30 16.24
CA ASP A 194 21.36 6.80 14.88
C ASP A 194 20.63 7.79 13.97
N ARG A 195 20.23 8.98 14.48
CA ARG A 195 19.73 10.08 13.65
C ARG A 195 20.76 10.55 12.62
N LYS A 196 22.06 10.33 12.87
CA LYS A 196 23.14 10.55 11.89
C LYS A 196 22.87 9.83 10.55
N TRP A 197 22.26 8.65 10.60
CA TRP A 197 21.99 7.80 9.44
C TRP A 197 20.50 7.68 9.13
N GLY A 198 19.69 8.64 9.63
CA GLY A 198 18.26 8.68 9.37
C GLY A 198 17.39 7.79 10.27
N GLY A 199 17.98 7.21 11.33
CA GLY A 199 17.22 6.49 12.36
C GLY A 199 16.48 7.44 13.29
N GLU A 200 15.47 6.91 14.00
CA GLU A 200 14.70 7.66 15.02
C GLU A 200 14.95 7.10 16.43
N HIS A 201 16.12 6.57 16.67
CA HIS A 201 16.48 5.94 17.95
C HIS A 201 17.94 6.17 18.32
N PHE A 202 18.23 6.02 19.61
CA PHE A 202 19.58 5.80 20.09
C PHE A 202 19.85 4.29 20.06
N ALA A 203 20.98 3.88 19.49
CA ALA A 203 21.42 2.49 19.50
C ALA A 203 22.32 2.23 20.70
N LEU A 204 21.81 1.50 21.69
CA LEU A 204 22.60 0.99 22.79
C LEU A 204 23.02 -0.44 22.46
N ARG A 205 24.32 -0.75 22.56
CA ARG A 205 24.87 -2.07 22.20
C ARG A 205 25.62 -2.66 23.39
N VAL A 206 25.28 -3.92 23.72
CA VAL A 206 25.95 -4.73 24.76
C VAL A 206 26.76 -5.81 24.08
N GLY A 207 28.06 -5.76 24.13
CA GLY A 207 29.00 -6.66 23.44
C GLY A 207 28.90 -8.10 23.94
N ILE A 208 28.98 -9.06 23.01
CA ILE A 208 28.98 -10.51 23.29
C ILE A 208 30.37 -11.07 22.94
N GLY A 209 31.33 -10.81 23.79
CA GLY A 209 32.74 -11.22 23.55
C GLY A 209 33.41 -10.49 22.39
N GLY A 210 34.52 -11.02 21.88
CA GLY A 210 35.29 -10.42 20.80
C GLY A 210 34.62 -10.53 19.41
N SER A 211 35.14 -9.77 18.43
CA SER A 211 34.68 -9.69 17.05
C SER A 211 35.08 -10.90 16.18
N GLN A 212 35.94 -11.77 16.68
CA GLN A 212 36.37 -13.02 16.02
C GLN A 212 35.58 -14.18 16.62
N LEU A 213 34.87 -14.92 15.77
CA LEU A 213 34.07 -16.08 16.12
C LEU A 213 34.79 -17.35 15.59
N LYS A 214 34.84 -18.40 16.38
CA LYS A 214 35.43 -19.69 15.99
C LYS A 214 34.34 -20.77 15.89
N ALA A 215 34.41 -21.61 14.87
CA ALA A 215 33.51 -22.73 14.71
C ALA A 215 33.52 -23.63 15.98
N GLY A 216 32.36 -24.01 16.47
CA GLY A 216 32.18 -24.77 17.70
C GLY A 216 32.18 -23.94 19.00
N GLU A 217 32.53 -22.66 18.94
CA GLU A 217 32.48 -21.75 20.08
C GLU A 217 31.05 -21.58 20.57
N ARG A 218 30.89 -21.53 21.89
CA ARG A 218 29.61 -21.17 22.55
C ARG A 218 29.79 -19.86 23.28
N ARG A 219 28.77 -18.98 23.13
CA ARG A 219 28.68 -17.72 23.87
C ARG A 219 27.31 -17.62 24.51
N ARG A 220 27.25 -17.02 25.69
CA ARG A 220 26.01 -16.73 26.38
C ARG A 220 26.02 -15.29 26.86
N ILE A 221 24.89 -14.62 26.77
CA ILE A 221 24.65 -13.38 27.46
C ILE A 221 23.33 -13.48 28.19
N GLU A 222 23.31 -12.98 29.43
CA GLU A 222 22.14 -12.96 30.30
C GLU A 222 21.97 -11.58 30.88
N MET A 223 20.75 -11.08 30.87
CA MET A 223 20.36 -9.78 31.37
C MET A 223 19.20 -9.91 32.35
N SER A 224 19.40 -9.52 33.61
CA SER A 224 18.30 -9.34 34.55
C SER A 224 17.72 -7.95 34.37
N LEU A 225 16.53 -7.86 33.78
CA LEU A 225 15.82 -6.63 33.48
C LEU A 225 14.88 -6.26 34.62
N ASP A 226 14.91 -5.00 35.03
CA ASP A 226 13.98 -4.40 35.98
C ASP A 226 13.36 -3.15 35.35
N ALA A 227 12.04 -2.98 35.47
CA ALA A 227 11.33 -1.81 34.94
C ALA A 227 10.54 -1.12 36.05
N THR A 228 10.56 0.21 36.05
CA THR A 228 10.00 1.04 37.14
C THR A 228 8.52 0.76 37.41
N GLY A 229 7.73 0.45 36.37
CA GLY A 229 6.32 0.08 36.46
C GLY A 229 6.02 -1.39 36.73
N GLY A 230 7.08 -2.24 36.87
CA GLY A 230 6.95 -3.71 36.91
C GLY A 230 6.96 -4.31 35.48
N ILE A 231 7.10 -5.63 35.40
CA ILE A 231 7.17 -6.37 34.16
C ILE A 231 6.12 -7.48 34.14
N ASP A 232 5.18 -7.35 33.21
CA ASP A 232 4.29 -8.45 32.87
C ASP A 232 4.91 -9.25 31.70
N ARG A 233 5.14 -10.55 31.95
CA ARG A 233 5.65 -11.43 30.93
C ARG A 233 4.54 -11.87 29.99
N VAL A 234 4.66 -11.55 28.72
CA VAL A 234 3.87 -12.17 27.66
C VAL A 234 4.79 -13.06 26.82
N VAL A 235 4.62 -14.36 26.96
CA VAL A 235 5.22 -15.32 26.00
C VAL A 235 4.33 -15.29 24.76
N GLY A 236 4.88 -14.89 23.63
CA GLY A 236 4.18 -14.96 22.36
C GLY A 236 3.78 -16.42 22.10
N ARG A 237 2.49 -16.68 22.10
CA ARG A 237 1.94 -17.96 21.64
C ARG A 237 1.30 -17.73 20.29
N PRO A 238 1.40 -18.70 19.36
CA PRO A 238 0.65 -18.61 18.11
C PRO A 238 -0.82 -18.36 18.40
N PHE A 239 -1.36 -17.33 17.79
CA PHE A 239 -2.78 -17.00 17.88
C PHE A 239 -3.50 -17.63 16.69
N VAL A 240 -4.44 -18.52 16.99
CA VAL A 240 -5.21 -19.27 15.99
C VAL A 240 -6.66 -18.81 16.04
N ILE A 241 -7.20 -18.40 14.91
CA ILE A 241 -8.61 -18.09 14.78
C ILE A 241 -9.38 -19.37 14.43
N SER A 242 -10.34 -19.71 15.28
CA SER A 242 -11.19 -20.89 15.13
C SER A 242 -12.63 -20.56 15.50
N ARG A 243 -13.56 -21.37 15.05
CA ARG A 243 -14.98 -21.25 15.40
C ARG A 243 -15.18 -21.11 16.89
N SER A 244 -15.94 -20.13 17.28
CA SER A 244 -16.26 -19.79 18.66
C SER A 244 -17.46 -18.85 18.72
N ALA A 245 -17.85 -18.40 19.92
CA ALA A 245 -18.82 -17.34 20.05
C ALA A 245 -18.35 -15.99 19.46
N GLU A 246 -17.03 -15.79 19.36
CA GLU A 246 -16.42 -14.60 18.73
C GLU A 246 -16.26 -14.75 17.21
N TRP A 247 -16.09 -15.96 16.68
CA TRP A 247 -15.81 -16.23 15.27
C TRP A 247 -16.82 -17.19 14.67
N VAL A 248 -17.77 -16.65 13.93
CA VAL A 248 -18.92 -17.39 13.39
C VAL A 248 -18.69 -17.76 11.93
N PRO A 249 -18.98 -19.00 11.51
CA PRO A 249 -18.90 -19.39 10.11
C PRO A 249 -19.68 -18.45 9.19
N LEU A 250 -19.16 -18.21 8.01
CA LEU A 250 -19.78 -17.45 6.95
C LEU A 250 -19.89 -18.33 5.69
N HIS A 251 -21.10 -18.62 5.25
CA HIS A 251 -21.36 -19.27 3.97
C HIS A 251 -21.23 -18.23 2.87
N ASP A 252 -20.14 -18.30 2.16
CA ASP A 252 -19.77 -17.34 1.14
C ASP A 252 -20.02 -17.85 -0.27
N THR A 253 -20.37 -16.91 -1.16
CA THR A 253 -20.41 -17.12 -2.61
C THR A 253 -19.92 -15.86 -3.32
N THR A 254 -19.30 -16.05 -4.48
CA THR A 254 -18.96 -14.93 -5.36
C THR A 254 -20.11 -14.53 -6.28
N ASP A 255 -21.18 -15.32 -6.34
CA ASP A 255 -22.34 -15.01 -7.19
C ASP A 255 -23.24 -13.92 -6.59
N ILE A 256 -23.99 -13.26 -7.44
CA ILE A 256 -24.95 -12.22 -7.10
C ILE A 256 -26.28 -12.55 -7.77
N ALA A 257 -27.31 -12.74 -6.97
CA ALA A 257 -28.66 -13.02 -7.47
C ALA A 257 -29.16 -11.83 -8.29
N PRO A 258 -29.61 -12.05 -9.55
CA PRO A 258 -30.14 -10.99 -10.39
C PRO A 258 -31.31 -10.26 -9.73
N GLY A 259 -31.29 -8.92 -9.72
CA GLY A 259 -32.31 -8.07 -9.11
C GLY A 259 -32.30 -8.01 -7.58
N SER A 260 -31.40 -8.73 -6.92
CA SER A 260 -31.19 -8.60 -5.47
C SER A 260 -30.70 -7.20 -5.09
N ALA A 261 -30.63 -6.91 -3.80
CA ALA A 261 -30.08 -5.65 -3.28
C ALA A 261 -28.58 -5.48 -3.59
N LEU A 262 -27.90 -6.55 -3.99
CA LEU A 262 -26.48 -6.54 -4.39
C LEU A 262 -26.27 -6.41 -5.90
N ASP A 263 -27.31 -6.45 -6.72
CA ASP A 263 -27.21 -6.28 -8.18
C ASP A 263 -27.14 -4.81 -8.56
N PHE A 264 -25.92 -4.31 -8.70
CA PHE A 264 -25.64 -2.92 -9.05
C PHE A 264 -25.59 -2.65 -10.56
N SER A 265 -25.82 -3.66 -11.41
CA SER A 265 -25.84 -3.51 -12.86
C SER A 265 -26.92 -2.55 -13.37
N LYS A 266 -27.96 -2.30 -12.55
CA LYS A 266 -29.12 -1.44 -12.88
C LYS A 266 -29.00 -0.01 -12.34
N LEU A 267 -27.90 0.32 -11.63
CA LEU A 267 -27.75 1.64 -11.02
C LEU A 267 -27.23 2.75 -11.97
N GLY A 268 -27.09 2.44 -13.28
CA GLY A 268 -26.98 3.44 -14.34
C GLY A 268 -25.57 3.71 -14.92
N TRP A 269 -24.51 3.15 -14.36
CA TRP A 269 -23.14 3.36 -14.89
C TRP A 269 -22.56 2.16 -15.64
N VAL A 270 -23.15 0.97 -15.54
CA VAL A 270 -22.78 -0.17 -16.38
C VAL A 270 -23.62 -0.08 -17.67
N ASP A 271 -22.94 0.16 -18.78
CA ASP A 271 -23.59 0.49 -20.06
C ASP A 271 -23.15 -0.46 -21.19
N ALA A 272 -23.87 -1.55 -21.34
CA ALA A 272 -23.57 -2.61 -22.32
C ALA A 272 -24.21 -2.32 -23.71
N PRO A 273 -23.56 -2.75 -24.82
CA PRO A 273 -22.19 -3.31 -24.88
C PRO A 273 -21.12 -2.22 -24.74
N ALA A 274 -19.93 -2.60 -24.25
CA ALA A 274 -18.78 -1.67 -24.22
C ALA A 274 -18.38 -1.29 -25.66
N GLY A 275 -17.91 -0.04 -25.82
CA GLY A 275 -17.52 0.48 -27.14
C GLY A 275 -18.66 0.99 -28.03
N LYS A 276 -19.95 0.86 -27.63
CA LYS A 276 -21.09 1.33 -28.44
C LYS A 276 -21.14 2.85 -28.64
N HIS A 277 -20.44 3.62 -27.81
CA HIS A 277 -20.30 5.07 -27.94
C HIS A 277 -18.98 5.51 -28.56
N GLY A 278 -18.30 4.62 -29.25
CA GLY A 278 -16.96 4.85 -29.79
C GLY A 278 -15.88 4.62 -28.73
N ARG A 279 -14.69 5.15 -29.00
CA ARG A 279 -13.54 5.02 -28.10
C ARG A 279 -13.65 5.92 -26.87
N VAL A 280 -12.96 5.53 -25.83
CA VAL A 280 -12.63 6.41 -24.72
C VAL A 280 -11.50 7.35 -25.19
N VAL A 281 -11.65 8.64 -24.93
CA VAL A 281 -10.69 9.69 -25.25
C VAL A 281 -10.37 10.52 -24.02
N ALA A 282 -9.14 11.03 -23.91
CA ALA A 282 -8.75 11.97 -22.88
C ALA A 282 -9.10 13.41 -23.33
N LYS A 283 -9.84 14.15 -22.50
CA LYS A 283 -10.22 15.54 -22.73
C LYS A 283 -9.94 16.39 -21.48
N GLY A 284 -8.86 17.15 -21.52
CA GLY A 284 -8.41 17.87 -20.33
C GLY A 284 -8.18 16.89 -19.16
N ALA A 285 -8.78 17.17 -18.04
CA ALA A 285 -8.63 16.38 -16.80
C ALA A 285 -9.43 15.08 -16.77
N HIS A 286 -10.25 14.76 -17.78
CA HIS A 286 -11.18 13.63 -17.72
C HIS A 286 -11.21 12.77 -18.98
N PHE A 287 -11.75 11.56 -18.86
CA PHE A 287 -12.12 10.72 -19.98
C PHE A 287 -13.54 11.06 -20.46
N GLU A 288 -13.75 10.91 -21.78
CA GLU A 288 -15.06 11.01 -22.44
C GLU A 288 -15.19 9.91 -23.49
N PHE A 289 -16.43 9.63 -23.94
CA PHE A 289 -16.62 8.84 -25.17
C PHE A 289 -16.58 9.76 -26.39
N GLU A 290 -15.96 9.30 -27.48
CA GLU A 290 -16.00 9.98 -28.77
C GLU A 290 -17.44 10.37 -29.18
N GLY A 291 -18.40 9.48 -28.99
CA GLY A 291 -19.81 9.68 -29.33
C GLY A 291 -20.64 10.42 -28.27
N LYS A 292 -20.05 10.80 -27.12
CA LYS A 292 -20.73 11.56 -26.06
C LYS A 292 -19.79 12.61 -25.47
N PRO A 293 -19.38 13.62 -26.26
CA PRO A 293 -18.46 14.67 -25.79
C PRO A 293 -19.09 15.50 -24.68
N GLY A 294 -18.27 16.00 -23.76
CA GLY A 294 -18.68 16.84 -22.63
C GLY A 294 -19.27 16.06 -21.43
N VAL A 295 -19.24 14.73 -21.48
CA VAL A 295 -19.73 13.89 -20.38
C VAL A 295 -18.54 13.14 -19.75
N PRO A 296 -18.03 13.58 -18.58
CA PRO A 296 -16.93 12.92 -17.91
C PRO A 296 -17.28 11.49 -17.47
N LEU A 297 -16.41 10.54 -17.81
CA LEU A 297 -16.55 9.14 -17.50
C LEU A 297 -15.86 8.81 -16.17
N ARG A 298 -16.32 7.73 -15.54
CA ARG A 298 -15.63 7.05 -14.44
C ARG A 298 -15.59 5.55 -14.70
N PHE A 299 -14.46 4.94 -14.33
CA PHE A 299 -14.30 3.50 -14.42
C PHE A 299 -13.96 2.93 -13.04
N TYR A 300 -14.54 1.78 -12.74
CA TYR A 300 -14.23 1.01 -11.56
C TYR A 300 -14.20 -0.47 -11.89
N GLY A 301 -13.15 -1.16 -11.51
CA GLY A 301 -13.01 -2.56 -11.83
C GLY A 301 -11.97 -3.27 -10.98
N CYS A 302 -11.44 -4.35 -11.54
CA CYS A 302 -10.46 -5.20 -10.88
C CYS A 302 -9.41 -5.71 -11.86
N ASN A 303 -8.34 -6.30 -11.31
CA ASN A 303 -7.33 -7.01 -12.07
C ASN A 303 -7.65 -8.51 -12.11
N LEU A 304 -7.35 -9.17 -13.22
CA LEU A 304 -7.15 -10.61 -13.32
C LEU A 304 -5.65 -10.86 -13.51
N CYS A 305 -5.08 -11.80 -12.74
CA CYS A 305 -3.65 -12.07 -12.76
C CYS A 305 -3.34 -13.52 -13.12
N PHE A 306 -2.21 -13.74 -13.80
CA PHE A 306 -1.69 -15.06 -14.14
C PHE A 306 -2.72 -15.97 -14.82
N THR A 307 -3.01 -17.14 -14.23
CA THR A 307 -3.94 -18.12 -14.83
C THR A 307 -5.41 -17.69 -14.79
N ALA A 308 -5.77 -16.72 -13.95
CA ALA A 308 -7.13 -16.18 -13.92
C ALA A 308 -7.55 -15.47 -15.21
N ASN A 309 -6.60 -15.07 -16.07
CA ASN A 309 -6.86 -14.45 -17.37
C ASN A 309 -7.34 -15.47 -18.43
N TYR A 310 -7.11 -16.76 -18.21
CA TYR A 310 -7.29 -17.81 -19.24
C TYR A 310 -8.51 -18.66 -18.93
N LEU A 311 -9.66 -18.17 -19.37
CA LEU A 311 -10.99 -18.74 -19.13
C LEU A 311 -11.56 -19.35 -20.44
N SER A 312 -12.43 -20.33 -20.31
CA SER A 312 -13.31 -20.71 -21.39
C SER A 312 -14.30 -19.59 -21.69
N ASP A 313 -14.97 -19.63 -22.84
CA ASP A 313 -15.99 -18.63 -23.22
C ASP A 313 -17.12 -18.55 -22.18
N ASP A 314 -17.60 -19.69 -21.70
CA ASP A 314 -18.66 -19.77 -20.68
C ASP A 314 -18.22 -19.21 -19.32
N GLU A 315 -16.99 -19.51 -18.89
CA GLU A 315 -16.42 -18.95 -17.65
C GLU A 315 -16.21 -17.43 -17.77
N ALA A 316 -15.73 -16.96 -18.93
CA ALA A 316 -15.53 -15.53 -19.18
C ALA A 316 -16.88 -14.79 -19.18
N ASP A 317 -17.93 -15.36 -19.80
CA ASP A 317 -19.27 -14.78 -19.78
C ASP A 317 -19.85 -14.75 -18.37
N ALA A 318 -19.76 -15.84 -17.63
CA ALA A 318 -20.22 -15.93 -16.24
C ALA A 318 -19.49 -14.92 -15.32
N LEU A 319 -18.17 -14.79 -15.47
CA LEU A 319 -17.38 -13.81 -14.74
C LEU A 319 -17.83 -12.37 -15.07
N CYS A 320 -17.86 -12.01 -16.35
CA CYS A 320 -18.20 -10.65 -16.76
C CYS A 320 -19.62 -10.28 -16.38
N ALA A 321 -20.59 -11.22 -16.46
CA ALA A 321 -21.94 -11.02 -15.95
C ALA A 321 -21.95 -10.74 -14.45
N ARG A 322 -21.13 -11.46 -13.67
CA ARG A 322 -20.98 -11.26 -12.22
C ARG A 322 -20.34 -9.92 -11.90
N LEU A 323 -19.24 -9.55 -12.58
CA LEU A 323 -18.57 -8.26 -12.41
C LEU A 323 -19.52 -7.09 -12.74
N ALA A 324 -20.32 -7.21 -13.79
CA ALA A 324 -21.37 -6.22 -14.13
C ALA A 324 -22.42 -6.10 -13.02
N ARG A 325 -22.89 -7.23 -12.44
CA ARG A 325 -23.81 -7.22 -11.27
C ARG A 325 -23.13 -6.65 -10.03
N MET A 326 -21.82 -6.84 -9.89
CA MET A 326 -21.05 -6.18 -8.85
C MET A 326 -21.06 -4.65 -9.02
N GLY A 327 -21.25 -4.14 -10.23
CA GLY A 327 -21.17 -2.73 -10.59
C GLY A 327 -19.83 -2.35 -11.23
N TYR A 328 -19.02 -3.31 -11.64
CA TYR A 328 -17.76 -3.05 -12.34
C TYR A 328 -18.03 -2.80 -13.83
N ASN A 329 -17.34 -1.79 -14.37
CA ASN A 329 -17.36 -1.47 -15.80
C ASN A 329 -15.96 -1.46 -16.41
N ALA A 330 -14.96 -1.96 -15.69
CA ALA A 330 -13.58 -2.07 -16.17
C ALA A 330 -12.91 -3.35 -15.66
N LEU A 331 -11.99 -3.89 -16.47
CA LEU A 331 -11.18 -5.05 -16.15
C LEU A 331 -9.75 -4.82 -16.64
N ARG A 332 -8.74 -5.17 -15.83
CA ARG A 332 -7.33 -5.19 -16.25
C ARG A 332 -6.82 -6.62 -16.28
N ILE A 333 -6.33 -7.06 -17.44
CA ILE A 333 -5.58 -8.30 -17.56
C ILE A 333 -4.11 -8.02 -17.21
N HIS A 334 -3.54 -8.82 -16.31
CA HIS A 334 -2.25 -8.53 -15.71
C HIS A 334 -1.44 -9.82 -15.48
N HIS A 335 -0.10 -9.76 -15.53
CA HIS A 335 0.79 -10.92 -15.43
C HIS A 335 0.42 -12.07 -16.40
N TYR A 336 -0.10 -11.76 -17.58
CA TYR A 336 -0.60 -12.76 -18.52
C TYR A 336 0.48 -13.24 -19.52
N GLU A 337 1.50 -12.42 -19.80
CA GLU A 337 2.40 -12.58 -20.95
C GLU A 337 3.23 -13.86 -20.85
N SER A 338 3.65 -14.27 -19.65
CA SER A 338 4.46 -15.48 -19.47
C SER A 338 3.73 -16.78 -19.85
N THR A 339 2.40 -16.78 -19.80
CA THR A 339 1.55 -17.90 -20.22
C THR A 339 1.13 -17.76 -21.66
N LEU A 340 1.01 -16.53 -22.18
CA LEU A 340 0.62 -16.23 -23.54
C LEU A 340 1.71 -16.55 -24.55
N CYS A 341 2.97 -16.31 -24.22
CA CYS A 341 4.07 -16.39 -25.18
C CYS A 341 4.72 -17.76 -25.25
N ASP A 342 5.16 -18.15 -26.46
CA ASP A 342 6.06 -19.31 -26.63
C ASP A 342 7.37 -19.04 -25.85
N PRO A 343 7.75 -19.92 -24.91
CA PRO A 343 8.97 -19.76 -24.12
C PRO A 343 10.27 -19.85 -24.94
N LYS A 344 10.20 -20.21 -26.23
CA LYS A 344 11.36 -20.26 -27.12
C LYS A 344 11.85 -18.87 -27.48
N ASP A 345 10.95 -17.98 -27.88
CA ASP A 345 11.27 -16.61 -28.33
C ASP A 345 10.71 -15.53 -27.43
N GLY A 346 9.68 -15.83 -26.63
CA GLY A 346 9.03 -14.91 -25.71
C GLY A 346 8.18 -13.83 -26.38
N THR A 347 7.90 -13.93 -27.69
CA THR A 347 7.14 -12.92 -28.47
C THR A 347 6.00 -13.52 -29.28
N THR A 348 6.14 -14.78 -29.74
CA THR A 348 5.09 -15.49 -30.47
C THR A 348 3.93 -15.82 -29.55
N LEU A 349 2.73 -15.41 -29.91
CA LEU A 349 1.51 -15.67 -29.14
C LEU A 349 1.03 -17.10 -29.36
N LEU A 350 0.78 -17.85 -28.29
CA LEU A 350 0.22 -19.20 -28.36
C LEU A 350 -1.27 -19.12 -28.76
N PRO A 351 -1.69 -19.75 -29.87
CA PRO A 351 -3.04 -19.55 -30.43
C PRO A 351 -4.16 -19.89 -29.44
N GLU A 352 -4.01 -20.99 -28.67
CA GLU A 352 -5.00 -21.41 -27.67
C GLU A 352 -5.14 -20.40 -26.53
N LYS A 353 -4.04 -19.79 -26.09
CA LYS A 353 -4.04 -18.79 -25.03
C LYS A 353 -4.60 -17.46 -25.53
N MET A 354 -4.26 -17.11 -26.76
CA MET A 354 -4.83 -15.92 -27.38
C MET A 354 -6.34 -16.04 -27.60
N ALA A 355 -6.85 -17.22 -28.00
CA ALA A 355 -8.27 -17.49 -28.15
C ALA A 355 -9.04 -17.32 -26.82
N GLN A 356 -8.44 -17.72 -25.66
CA GLN A 356 -9.03 -17.49 -24.35
C GLN A 356 -9.12 -16.00 -24.01
N LEU A 357 -8.06 -15.22 -24.30
CA LEU A 357 -8.10 -13.76 -24.11
C LEU A 357 -9.10 -13.08 -25.07
N ASP A 358 -9.24 -13.55 -26.29
CA ASP A 358 -10.25 -13.07 -27.24
C ASP A 358 -11.67 -13.34 -26.73
N GLY A 359 -11.89 -14.51 -26.13
CA GLY A 359 -13.15 -14.85 -25.45
C GLY A 359 -13.44 -13.91 -24.29
N LEU A 360 -12.45 -13.64 -23.43
CA LEU A 360 -12.58 -12.71 -22.31
C LEU A 360 -12.90 -11.28 -22.79
N LEU A 361 -12.19 -10.77 -23.81
CA LEU A 361 -12.49 -9.46 -24.38
C LEU A 361 -13.93 -9.40 -24.94
N ASN A 362 -14.36 -10.45 -25.65
CA ASN A 362 -15.74 -10.50 -26.15
C ASN A 362 -16.78 -10.53 -25.04
N ALA A 363 -16.54 -11.25 -23.94
CA ALA A 363 -17.41 -11.22 -22.76
C ALA A 363 -17.43 -9.83 -22.09
N CYS A 364 -16.27 -9.17 -22.00
CA CYS A 364 -16.20 -7.79 -21.52
C CYS A 364 -17.08 -6.86 -22.36
N ILE A 365 -16.96 -6.91 -23.68
CA ILE A 365 -17.80 -6.12 -24.60
C ILE A 365 -19.27 -6.37 -24.33
N LYS A 366 -19.69 -7.63 -24.31
CA LYS A 366 -21.10 -8.03 -24.09
C LYS A 366 -21.68 -7.44 -22.79
N HIS A 367 -20.91 -7.41 -21.72
CA HIS A 367 -21.36 -6.99 -20.39
C HIS A 367 -21.03 -5.53 -20.04
N GLY A 368 -20.54 -4.72 -20.99
CA GLY A 368 -20.30 -3.28 -20.77
C GLY A 368 -19.03 -2.99 -19.97
N ILE A 369 -18.04 -3.88 -20.03
CA ILE A 369 -16.77 -3.79 -19.32
C ILE A 369 -15.66 -3.36 -20.30
N TYR A 370 -14.92 -2.30 -19.94
CA TYR A 370 -13.78 -1.81 -20.71
C TYR A 370 -12.49 -2.47 -20.25
N LEU A 371 -11.67 -2.91 -21.19
CA LEU A 371 -10.45 -3.65 -20.92
C LEU A 371 -9.22 -2.74 -20.91
N THR A 372 -8.28 -3.02 -20.02
CA THR A 372 -6.92 -2.47 -20.00
C THR A 372 -5.87 -3.57 -19.81
N THR A 373 -4.64 -3.31 -20.21
CA THR A 373 -3.49 -4.19 -19.96
C THR A 373 -2.17 -3.43 -19.97
N ASP A 374 -1.10 -4.16 -19.69
CA ASP A 374 0.28 -3.71 -19.80
C ASP A 374 0.99 -4.45 -20.94
N LEU A 375 1.90 -3.77 -21.65
CA LEU A 375 2.72 -4.45 -22.67
C LEU A 375 3.89 -5.22 -22.06
N PHE A 376 4.25 -4.93 -20.83
CA PHE A 376 5.20 -5.72 -20.06
C PHE A 376 4.91 -5.66 -18.56
N VAL A 377 4.77 -6.81 -17.96
CA VAL A 377 4.74 -6.99 -16.49
C VAL A 377 5.82 -7.98 -16.05
N SER A 378 5.71 -9.23 -16.50
CA SER A 378 6.55 -10.34 -16.01
C SER A 378 6.88 -11.38 -17.07
N ARG A 379 6.86 -11.00 -18.36
CA ARG A 379 7.20 -11.88 -19.47
C ARG A 379 8.61 -12.45 -19.33
N ARG A 380 8.76 -13.75 -19.52
CA ARG A 380 10.05 -14.44 -19.45
C ARG A 380 10.79 -14.34 -20.77
N VAL A 381 11.88 -13.58 -20.80
CA VAL A 381 12.68 -13.32 -21.99
C VAL A 381 14.10 -13.83 -21.78
N LYS A 382 14.60 -14.66 -22.68
CA LYS A 382 15.99 -15.15 -22.64
C LYS A 382 16.93 -14.08 -23.22
N TRP A 383 18.16 -13.99 -22.72
CA TRP A 383 19.19 -13.10 -23.25
C TRP A 383 19.43 -13.33 -24.73
N ARG A 384 19.55 -14.61 -25.15
CA ARG A 384 19.82 -14.99 -26.56
C ARG A 384 18.71 -14.57 -27.51
N THR A 385 17.45 -14.52 -27.08
CA THR A 385 16.33 -14.05 -27.93
C THR A 385 16.41 -12.54 -28.22
N CYS A 386 17.13 -11.79 -27.39
CA CYS A 386 17.45 -10.38 -27.66
C CYS A 386 18.77 -10.22 -28.45
N GLY A 387 19.40 -11.30 -28.93
CA GLY A 387 20.70 -11.23 -29.60
C GLY A 387 21.87 -10.90 -28.65
N ILE A 388 21.72 -11.20 -27.38
CA ILE A 388 22.76 -11.02 -26.36
C ILE A 388 23.34 -12.40 -26.02
N ASP A 389 24.66 -12.57 -26.27
CA ASP A 389 25.35 -13.83 -25.99
C ASP A 389 25.56 -14.03 -24.49
N ARG A 390 24.48 -14.39 -23.84
CA ARG A 390 24.41 -14.72 -22.41
C ARG A 390 23.34 -15.79 -22.21
N ASP A 391 23.62 -16.80 -21.38
CA ASP A 391 22.64 -17.81 -21.01
C ASP A 391 21.67 -17.31 -19.94
N GLY A 392 20.51 -17.96 -19.84
CA GLY A 392 19.49 -17.69 -18.86
C GLY A 392 18.45 -16.66 -19.30
N THR A 393 17.63 -16.26 -18.34
CA THR A 393 16.51 -15.34 -18.52
C THR A 393 16.87 -13.96 -17.95
N ILE A 394 16.46 -12.91 -18.64
CA ILE A 394 16.56 -11.53 -18.14
C ILE A 394 15.64 -11.41 -16.93
N GLY A 395 16.14 -10.86 -15.83
CA GLY A 395 15.32 -10.59 -14.64
C GLY A 395 14.19 -9.62 -14.99
N MET A 396 13.04 -9.74 -14.34
CA MET A 396 11.86 -8.91 -14.59
C MET A 396 12.22 -7.42 -14.53
N ASP A 397 12.80 -6.98 -13.41
CA ASP A 397 13.18 -5.56 -13.22
C ASP A 397 14.33 -5.14 -14.15
N GLU A 398 15.22 -6.07 -14.48
CA GLU A 398 16.30 -5.82 -15.44
C GLU A 398 15.74 -5.61 -16.85
N PHE A 399 14.72 -6.39 -17.27
CA PHE A 399 14.06 -6.20 -18.56
C PHE A 399 13.33 -4.86 -18.63
N LYS A 400 12.56 -4.51 -17.61
CA LYS A 400 11.87 -3.22 -17.51
C LYS A 400 12.82 -2.04 -17.72
N SER A 401 14.02 -2.12 -17.11
CA SER A 401 15.04 -1.09 -17.29
C SER A 401 15.67 -1.11 -18.68
N LEU A 402 16.11 -2.31 -19.15
CA LEU A 402 16.82 -2.45 -20.42
C LEU A 402 15.97 -2.06 -21.62
N ALA A 403 14.67 -2.30 -21.58
CA ALA A 403 13.74 -1.93 -22.66
C ALA A 403 13.80 -0.43 -23.01
N LEU A 404 14.16 0.43 -22.04
CA LEU A 404 14.23 1.86 -22.27
C LEU A 404 15.51 2.30 -23.02
N PHE A 405 16.61 1.57 -22.85
CA PHE A 405 17.92 2.05 -23.34
C PHE A 405 18.78 1.04 -24.09
N ASP A 406 18.45 -0.26 -24.10
CA ASP A 406 19.14 -1.27 -24.93
C ASP A 406 18.30 -1.63 -26.15
N GLU A 407 18.77 -1.27 -27.34
CA GLU A 407 18.03 -1.45 -28.60
C GLU A 407 17.70 -2.91 -28.92
N ARG A 408 18.48 -3.87 -28.41
CA ARG A 408 18.23 -5.31 -28.61
C ARG A 408 17.04 -5.76 -27.79
N VAL A 409 16.94 -5.32 -26.53
CA VAL A 409 15.83 -5.61 -25.64
C VAL A 409 14.58 -4.84 -26.08
N PHE A 410 14.72 -3.58 -26.49
CA PHE A 410 13.63 -2.78 -27.02
C PHE A 410 12.99 -3.40 -28.26
N ARG A 411 13.79 -3.97 -29.18
CA ARG A 411 13.24 -4.69 -30.36
C ARG A 411 12.37 -5.88 -29.96
N ASN A 412 12.81 -6.70 -29.02
CA ASN A 412 12.00 -7.81 -28.50
C ASN A 412 10.70 -7.30 -27.82
N TYR A 413 10.78 -6.18 -27.11
CA TYR A 413 9.61 -5.54 -26.52
C TYR A 413 8.62 -5.05 -27.60
N LEU A 414 9.09 -4.39 -28.66
CA LEU A 414 8.25 -3.95 -29.78
C LEU A 414 7.62 -5.12 -30.56
N GLU A 415 8.36 -6.21 -30.75
CA GLU A 415 7.85 -7.41 -31.44
C GLU A 415 6.65 -8.02 -30.69
N PHE A 416 6.77 -8.24 -29.41
CA PHE A 416 5.63 -8.68 -28.58
C PHE A 416 4.46 -7.70 -28.67
N SER A 417 4.75 -6.40 -28.52
CA SER A 417 3.72 -5.36 -28.55
C SER A 417 2.98 -5.36 -29.90
N ARG A 418 3.70 -5.53 -31.01
CA ARG A 418 3.12 -5.64 -32.35
C ARG A 418 2.26 -6.88 -32.50
N ASN A 419 2.75 -8.03 -32.05
CA ASN A 419 2.02 -9.29 -32.13
C ASN A 419 0.70 -9.22 -31.37
N LEU A 420 0.68 -8.63 -30.17
CA LEU A 420 -0.54 -8.46 -29.38
C LEU A 420 -1.50 -7.44 -30.03
N LEU A 421 -1.03 -6.24 -30.32
CA LEU A 421 -1.87 -5.14 -30.79
C LEU A 421 -2.43 -5.36 -32.19
N CYS A 422 -1.68 -6.03 -33.07
CA CYS A 422 -2.14 -6.34 -34.41
C CYS A 422 -2.91 -7.65 -34.51
N HIS A 423 -3.00 -8.44 -33.45
CA HIS A 423 -3.81 -9.65 -33.44
C HIS A 423 -5.28 -9.32 -33.73
N VAL A 424 -5.88 -10.03 -34.66
CA VAL A 424 -7.30 -9.89 -35.02
C VAL A 424 -8.10 -10.87 -34.17
N ASN A 425 -8.95 -10.35 -33.30
CA ASN A 425 -9.88 -11.17 -32.54
C ASN A 425 -10.94 -11.77 -33.49
N PRO A 426 -10.99 -13.09 -33.65
CA PRO A 426 -11.92 -13.72 -34.59
C PRO A 426 -13.40 -13.55 -34.22
N LYS A 427 -13.69 -13.21 -32.94
CA LYS A 427 -15.06 -13.01 -32.45
C LYS A 427 -15.62 -11.63 -32.82
N THR A 428 -14.73 -10.60 -32.92
CA THR A 428 -15.14 -9.23 -33.28
C THR A 428 -14.73 -8.84 -34.69
N GLY A 429 -13.80 -9.57 -35.32
CA GLY A 429 -13.21 -9.25 -36.61
C GLY A 429 -12.28 -8.02 -36.59
N ARG A 430 -11.92 -7.51 -35.41
CA ARG A 430 -11.07 -6.32 -35.24
C ARG A 430 -9.73 -6.68 -34.64
N ARG A 431 -8.70 -5.89 -34.95
CA ARG A 431 -7.44 -5.96 -34.21
C ARG A 431 -7.69 -5.49 -32.77
N TRP A 432 -6.96 -6.01 -31.80
CA TRP A 432 -7.00 -5.50 -30.42
C TRP A 432 -6.76 -3.99 -30.38
N ALA A 433 -5.79 -3.51 -31.15
CA ALA A 433 -5.49 -2.09 -31.29
C ALA A 433 -6.67 -1.22 -31.76
N ASP A 434 -7.65 -1.82 -32.47
CA ASP A 434 -8.80 -1.11 -33.03
C ASP A 434 -10.09 -1.31 -32.22
N GLU A 435 -10.10 -2.18 -31.22
CA GLU A 435 -11.28 -2.48 -30.42
C GLU A 435 -11.61 -1.31 -29.46
N PRO A 436 -12.80 -0.67 -29.58
CA PRO A 436 -13.18 0.44 -28.73
C PRO A 436 -13.27 0.09 -27.23
N ALA A 437 -13.59 -1.16 -26.90
CA ALA A 437 -13.64 -1.65 -25.53
C ALA A 437 -12.25 -1.87 -24.91
N PHE A 438 -11.21 -1.99 -25.74
CA PHE A 438 -9.82 -1.96 -25.30
C PHE A 438 -9.35 -0.50 -25.20
N ALA A 439 -9.62 0.12 -24.05
CA ALA A 439 -9.61 1.56 -23.87
C ALA A 439 -8.25 2.11 -23.42
N PHE A 440 -7.52 1.34 -22.62
CA PHE A 440 -6.32 1.82 -21.92
C PHE A 440 -5.15 0.85 -22.09
N LEU A 441 -3.95 1.38 -22.15
CA LEU A 441 -2.72 0.60 -22.32
C LEU A 441 -1.59 1.22 -21.49
N ALA A 442 -1.10 0.47 -20.51
CA ALA A 442 0.14 0.80 -19.83
C ALA A 442 1.33 0.20 -20.61
N LEU A 443 2.42 0.94 -20.74
CA LEU A 443 3.57 0.47 -21.49
C LEU A 443 4.37 -0.57 -20.70
N ILE A 444 4.77 -0.22 -19.46
CA ILE A 444 5.51 -1.13 -18.56
C ILE A 444 4.93 -0.98 -17.16
N ASN A 445 4.42 -2.05 -16.58
CA ASN A 445 3.95 -2.02 -15.20
C ASN A 445 5.07 -1.68 -14.22
N GLU A 446 4.86 -0.65 -13.38
CA GLU A 446 5.84 -0.17 -12.38
C GLU A 446 7.26 -0.01 -12.96
N GLY A 447 7.33 0.46 -14.20
CA GLY A 447 8.51 0.39 -15.06
C GLY A 447 9.48 1.56 -14.96
N ASN A 448 9.19 2.62 -14.18
CA ASN A 448 10.08 3.77 -14.17
C ASN A 448 11.48 3.44 -13.62
N LEU A 449 12.52 4.01 -14.24
CA LEU A 449 13.94 3.73 -13.92
C LEU A 449 14.30 4.07 -12.47
N GLY A 450 13.57 4.98 -11.83
CA GLY A 450 13.78 5.34 -10.44
C GLY A 450 13.35 4.26 -9.44
N ASN A 451 12.51 3.31 -9.84
CA ASN A 451 12.08 2.18 -9.00
C ASN A 451 13.15 1.09 -8.90
N HIS A 452 14.03 1.00 -9.90
CA HIS A 452 15.03 -0.07 -9.99
C HIS A 452 16.30 0.29 -9.22
N GLY A 453 17.00 -0.73 -8.77
CA GLY A 453 18.26 -0.53 -8.05
C GLY A 453 19.34 0.09 -8.96
N TYR A 454 19.91 1.21 -8.55
CA TYR A 454 20.97 1.88 -9.31
C TYR A 454 22.20 0.98 -9.54
N ALA A 455 22.41 -0.02 -8.69
CA ALA A 455 23.47 -1.02 -8.89
C ALA A 455 23.24 -1.87 -10.16
N VAL A 456 21.98 -2.20 -10.48
CA VAL A 456 21.63 -2.92 -11.72
C VAL A 456 21.94 -2.05 -12.93
N LEU A 457 21.54 -0.78 -12.90
CA LEU A 457 21.84 0.20 -13.95
C LEU A 457 23.37 0.41 -14.10
N ALA A 458 24.07 0.55 -12.98
CA ALA A 458 25.52 0.71 -12.95
C ALA A 458 26.30 -0.51 -13.50
N GLY A 459 25.70 -1.70 -13.51
CA GLY A 459 26.25 -2.91 -14.12
C GLY A 459 26.21 -2.91 -15.65
N GLN A 460 25.42 -2.04 -16.29
CA GLN A 460 25.17 -2.04 -17.73
C GLN A 460 26.06 -1.03 -18.47
N GLU A 461 26.97 -1.51 -19.31
CA GLU A 461 27.90 -0.62 -20.06
C GLU A 461 27.17 0.31 -21.03
N VAL A 462 26.10 -0.14 -21.66
CA VAL A 462 25.26 0.69 -22.55
C VAL A 462 24.69 1.87 -21.77
N PHE A 463 24.21 1.64 -20.55
CA PHE A 463 23.67 2.67 -19.67
C PHE A 463 24.75 3.69 -19.26
N LYS A 464 25.92 3.22 -18.84
CA LYS A 464 27.06 4.11 -18.48
C LYS A 464 27.50 4.98 -19.66
N LYS A 465 27.52 4.41 -20.88
CA LYS A 465 27.84 5.18 -22.09
C LYS A 465 26.83 6.30 -22.33
N LYS A 466 25.53 6.00 -22.18
CA LYS A 466 24.47 7.02 -22.33
C LYS A 466 24.56 8.08 -21.25
N TRP A 467 24.85 7.72 -20.00
CA TRP A 467 25.05 8.68 -18.90
C TRP A 467 26.23 9.64 -19.19
N ARG A 468 27.38 9.10 -19.59
CA ARG A 468 28.55 9.92 -19.96
C ARG A 468 28.25 10.89 -21.13
N ALA A 469 27.60 10.40 -22.17
CA ALA A 469 27.23 11.23 -23.32
C ALA A 469 26.25 12.35 -22.92
N TRP A 470 25.23 12.02 -22.15
CA TRP A 470 24.28 13.00 -21.63
C TRP A 470 24.97 14.06 -20.75
N LEU A 471 25.81 13.64 -19.82
CA LEU A 471 26.53 14.57 -18.93
C LEU A 471 27.48 15.48 -19.72
N SER A 472 28.18 14.97 -20.73
CA SER A 472 29.04 15.75 -21.60
C SER A 472 28.23 16.83 -22.34
N ALA A 473 27.06 16.48 -22.89
CA ALA A 473 26.18 17.43 -23.55
C ALA A 473 25.69 18.53 -22.59
N ARG A 474 25.24 18.15 -21.39
CA ARG A 474 24.77 19.11 -20.38
C ARG A 474 25.86 20.04 -19.88
N ARG A 475 27.10 19.56 -19.77
CA ARG A 475 28.26 20.39 -19.42
C ARG A 475 28.56 21.42 -20.51
N ALA A 476 28.39 21.05 -21.77
CA ALA A 476 28.57 21.99 -22.89
C ALA A 476 27.47 23.08 -22.87
N GLU A 477 26.22 22.73 -22.56
CA GLU A 477 25.08 23.66 -22.53
C GLU A 477 25.08 24.55 -21.27
N SER A 478 25.46 24.03 -20.12
CA SER A 478 25.38 24.71 -18.81
C SER A 478 26.59 24.35 -17.95
N PRO A 479 27.79 24.87 -18.29
CA PRO A 479 29.04 24.49 -17.60
C PRO A 479 29.01 24.69 -16.10
N ASP A 480 28.45 25.81 -15.64
CA ASP A 480 28.42 26.14 -14.20
C ASP A 480 27.51 25.23 -13.39
N LEU A 481 26.38 24.77 -13.98
CA LEU A 481 25.42 23.92 -13.29
C LEU A 481 25.94 22.49 -13.11
N TYR A 482 26.72 21.99 -14.09
CA TYR A 482 27.18 20.60 -14.12
C TYR A 482 28.67 20.45 -13.79
N ARG A 483 29.36 21.50 -13.32
CA ARG A 483 30.81 21.52 -13.05
C ARG A 483 31.25 20.40 -12.13
N ASP A 484 30.53 20.23 -11.00
CA ASP A 484 30.89 19.30 -9.95
C ASP A 484 30.22 17.91 -10.08
N ILE A 485 29.41 17.71 -11.14
CA ILE A 485 28.77 16.44 -11.40
C ILE A 485 29.79 15.49 -12.07
N THR A 486 29.97 14.32 -11.51
CA THR A 486 30.93 13.31 -12.02
C THR A 486 30.22 12.22 -12.84
N GLU A 487 30.99 11.36 -13.49
CA GLU A 487 30.47 10.19 -14.20
C GLU A 487 30.00 9.08 -13.26
N LYS A 488 30.24 9.22 -11.95
CA LYS A 488 29.82 8.24 -10.96
C LYS A 488 28.30 8.17 -10.88
N ILE A 489 27.75 6.96 -10.99
CA ILE A 489 26.34 6.70 -10.73
C ILE A 489 26.11 6.74 -9.21
N PRO A 490 25.07 7.45 -8.70
CA PRO A 490 24.75 7.48 -7.28
C PRO A 490 24.55 6.07 -6.69
N GLY A 491 24.84 5.92 -5.39
CA GLY A 491 24.73 4.62 -4.72
C GLY A 491 23.29 4.11 -4.63
N ASN A 492 22.33 5.01 -4.49
CA ASN A 492 20.92 4.68 -4.43
C ASN A 492 20.05 5.91 -4.78
N ALA A 493 18.79 5.64 -5.03
CA ALA A 493 17.80 6.64 -5.40
C ALA A 493 17.45 7.65 -4.30
N TRP A 494 17.80 7.36 -3.05
CA TRP A 494 17.50 8.16 -1.86
C TRP A 494 18.70 9.04 -1.43
N GLU A 495 19.80 8.98 -2.18
CA GLU A 495 20.95 9.83 -1.93
C GLU A 495 20.60 11.30 -2.22
N HIS A 496 20.78 12.17 -1.21
CA HIS A 496 20.56 13.60 -1.35
C HIS A 496 21.84 14.31 -1.77
N SER A 497 22.03 14.43 -3.07
CA SER A 497 23.21 15.10 -3.65
C SER A 497 22.84 15.72 -5.00
N TRP A 498 23.58 16.75 -5.40
CA TRP A 498 23.51 17.32 -6.74
C TRP A 498 23.77 16.26 -7.81
N GLN A 499 24.68 15.33 -7.52
CA GLN A 499 24.97 14.17 -8.35
C GLN A 499 23.69 13.35 -8.63
N ASN A 500 22.91 13.06 -7.58
CA ASN A 500 21.67 12.28 -7.74
C ASN A 500 20.58 13.10 -8.43
N CYS A 501 20.52 14.42 -8.23
CA CYS A 501 19.59 15.29 -8.94
C CYS A 501 19.86 15.30 -10.45
N ALA A 502 21.11 15.48 -10.85
CA ALA A 502 21.51 15.40 -12.26
C ALA A 502 21.24 14.02 -12.86
N PHE A 503 21.54 12.97 -12.10
CA PHE A 503 21.24 11.59 -12.51
C PHE A 503 19.75 11.33 -12.67
N THR A 504 18.91 11.88 -11.80
CA THR A 504 17.44 11.78 -11.90
C THR A 504 16.91 12.49 -13.16
N LEU A 505 17.48 13.64 -13.52
CA LEU A 505 17.14 14.31 -14.79
C LEU A 505 17.56 13.47 -16.02
N PHE A 506 18.71 12.81 -15.97
CA PHE A 506 19.11 11.89 -17.01
C PHE A 506 18.12 10.72 -17.15
N LEU A 507 17.67 10.14 -16.01
CA LEU A 507 16.65 9.11 -16.04
C LEU A 507 15.34 9.64 -16.66
N ALA A 508 14.92 10.85 -16.29
CA ALA A 508 13.71 11.48 -16.84
C ALA A 508 13.82 11.72 -18.36
N ASP A 509 15.01 12.09 -18.85
CA ASP A 509 15.22 12.27 -20.31
C ASP A 509 15.22 10.91 -21.05
N LEU A 510 15.69 9.82 -20.43
CA LEU A 510 15.56 8.46 -21.00
C LEU A 510 14.09 8.01 -21.04
N GLU A 511 13.35 8.23 -19.96
CA GLU A 511 11.90 7.94 -19.89
C GLU A 511 11.13 8.74 -20.95
N SER A 512 11.45 10.04 -21.12
CA SER A 512 10.83 10.88 -22.17
C SER A 512 11.10 10.33 -23.56
N SER A 513 12.34 9.91 -23.83
CA SER A 513 12.70 9.29 -25.11
C SER A 513 11.94 7.98 -25.35
N PHE A 514 11.77 7.16 -24.31
CA PHE A 514 10.99 5.93 -24.40
C PHE A 514 9.51 6.25 -24.69
N ALA A 515 8.92 7.20 -23.96
CA ALA A 515 7.55 7.64 -24.18
C ALA A 515 7.30 8.10 -25.63
N GLU A 516 8.21 8.93 -26.17
CA GLU A 516 8.12 9.40 -27.55
C GLU A 516 8.22 8.25 -28.57
N ARG A 517 9.16 7.34 -28.38
CA ARG A 517 9.35 6.16 -29.25
C ARG A 517 8.13 5.25 -29.24
N MET A 518 7.55 5.00 -28.06
CA MET A 518 6.38 4.15 -27.93
C MET A 518 5.12 4.81 -28.44
N THR A 519 4.95 6.11 -28.21
CA THR A 519 3.84 6.87 -28.79
C THR A 519 3.91 6.81 -30.32
N LYS A 520 5.08 7.06 -30.90
CA LYS A 520 5.27 6.94 -32.35
C LYS A 520 4.97 5.51 -32.85
N PHE A 521 5.48 4.49 -32.18
CA PHE A 521 5.19 3.10 -32.53
C PHE A 521 3.69 2.80 -32.52
N VAL A 522 2.98 3.16 -31.47
CA VAL A 522 1.55 2.85 -31.33
C VAL A 522 0.70 3.71 -32.27
N ARG A 523 1.03 5.00 -32.46
CA ARG A 523 0.25 5.93 -33.30
C ARG A 523 0.55 5.77 -34.80
N ASP A 524 1.83 5.74 -35.17
CA ASP A 524 2.24 5.81 -36.57
C ASP A 524 2.41 4.42 -37.21
N GLU A 525 3.00 3.45 -36.47
CA GLU A 525 3.27 2.14 -37.03
C GLU A 525 2.10 1.16 -36.84
N ILE A 526 1.46 1.14 -35.66
CA ILE A 526 0.27 0.31 -35.40
C ILE A 526 -1.00 1.01 -35.87
N GLY A 527 -1.04 2.35 -35.85
CA GLY A 527 -2.22 3.16 -36.21
C GLY A 527 -3.31 3.14 -35.14
N SER A 528 -2.98 2.84 -33.86
CA SER A 528 -3.95 2.73 -32.78
C SER A 528 -4.18 4.06 -32.06
N LYS A 529 -5.43 4.27 -31.62
CA LYS A 529 -5.85 5.41 -30.79
C LYS A 529 -6.04 5.03 -29.31
N VAL A 530 -5.65 3.82 -28.88
CA VAL A 530 -5.74 3.40 -27.48
C VAL A 530 -4.98 4.39 -26.60
N LEU A 531 -5.55 4.71 -25.41
CA LEU A 531 -4.93 5.65 -24.50
C LEU A 531 -3.70 5.04 -23.82
N LEU A 532 -2.61 5.82 -23.76
CA LEU A 532 -1.31 5.37 -23.27
C LEU A 532 -0.97 5.99 -21.90
N THR A 533 -0.42 5.19 -21.02
CA THR A 533 0.22 5.61 -19.78
C THR A 533 1.47 4.79 -19.50
N ASP A 534 2.27 5.27 -18.55
CA ASP A 534 3.40 4.55 -17.98
C ASP A 534 3.76 5.16 -16.62
N MET A 535 4.83 4.66 -15.98
CA MET A 535 5.38 5.20 -14.75
C MET A 535 4.43 5.11 -13.55
N SER A 536 3.57 4.10 -13.51
CA SER A 536 2.79 3.77 -12.34
C SER A 536 3.73 3.37 -11.17
N CYS A 537 3.58 4.02 -9.98
CA CYS A 537 4.32 3.66 -8.75
C CYS A 537 5.85 3.78 -8.91
N TRP A 538 6.60 3.91 -7.92
CA TRP A 538 6.63 4.23 -6.48
C TRP A 538 7.37 5.53 -6.27
N ARG A 539 8.49 5.69 -7.02
CA ARG A 539 9.35 6.86 -6.95
C ARG A 539 8.97 7.86 -8.03
N ASN A 540 8.46 8.99 -7.59
CA ASN A 540 8.02 10.06 -8.47
C ASN A 540 8.71 11.39 -8.11
N PRO A 541 9.99 11.59 -8.47
CA PRO A 541 10.63 12.88 -8.31
C PRO A 541 9.98 13.94 -9.21
N ILE A 542 10.13 15.20 -8.88
CA ILE A 542 9.57 16.33 -9.65
C ILE A 542 9.88 16.24 -11.15
N ALA A 543 11.10 15.82 -11.50
CA ALA A 543 11.50 15.64 -12.89
C ALA A 543 10.60 14.64 -13.66
N TYR A 544 10.02 13.66 -12.97
CA TYR A 544 9.16 12.67 -13.63
C TYR A 544 7.76 13.21 -13.95
N GLN A 545 7.35 14.30 -13.34
CA GLN A 545 6.12 14.99 -13.76
C GLN A 545 6.25 15.57 -15.17
N LEU A 546 7.46 15.96 -15.59
CA LEU A 546 7.73 16.36 -16.97
C LEU A 546 7.53 15.19 -17.95
N VAL A 547 7.95 13.99 -17.57
CA VAL A 547 7.76 12.78 -18.39
C VAL A 547 6.29 12.42 -18.52
N ARG A 548 5.55 12.46 -17.41
CA ARG A 548 4.11 12.12 -17.37
C ARG A 548 3.26 12.97 -18.28
N THR A 549 3.71 14.19 -18.64
CA THR A 549 3.04 15.01 -19.67
C THR A 549 3.10 14.42 -21.09
N ARG A 550 3.90 13.39 -21.32
CA ARG A 550 4.01 12.72 -22.63
C ARG A 550 2.91 11.68 -22.86
N TYR A 551 2.16 11.31 -21.83
CA TYR A 551 1.12 10.30 -21.86
C TYR A 551 -0.28 10.90 -21.91
N ASP A 552 -1.26 10.11 -22.35
CA ASP A 552 -2.64 10.55 -22.45
C ASP A 552 -3.29 10.73 -21.07
N TYR A 553 -2.85 9.92 -20.08
CA TYR A 553 -3.33 9.96 -18.71
C TYR A 553 -2.22 9.55 -17.73
N VAL A 554 -2.43 9.82 -16.45
CA VAL A 554 -1.49 9.48 -15.37
C VAL A 554 -2.05 8.35 -14.53
N ASP A 555 -1.20 7.39 -14.21
CA ASP A 555 -1.54 6.23 -13.38
C ASP A 555 -0.64 6.15 -12.14
N ASP A 556 -1.16 5.55 -11.05
CA ASP A 556 -0.37 5.27 -9.85
C ASP A 556 -0.92 4.06 -9.09
N HIS A 557 -0.14 3.53 -8.13
CA HIS A 557 -0.49 2.38 -7.30
C HIS A 557 -0.32 2.70 -5.82
N PHE A 558 -1.14 2.06 -4.96
CA PHE A 558 -0.90 2.07 -3.52
C PHE A 558 -1.51 0.85 -2.84
N TYR A 559 -0.98 0.50 -1.68
CA TYR A 559 -1.47 -0.59 -0.85
C TYR A 559 -1.47 -0.21 0.64
N ILE A 560 -2.49 -0.65 1.36
CA ILE A 560 -2.51 -0.67 2.82
C ILE A 560 -2.31 -2.12 3.26
N ASP A 561 -1.48 -2.32 4.27
CA ASP A 561 -1.10 -3.64 4.80
C ASP A 561 -0.47 -4.58 3.75
N HIS A 562 0.24 -4.02 2.74
CA HIS A 562 1.00 -4.84 1.81
C HIS A 562 1.96 -5.77 2.56
N PRO A 563 1.95 -7.09 2.27
CA PRO A 563 2.77 -8.05 3.00
C PRO A 563 4.27 -7.80 2.77
N GLN A 564 5.03 -7.88 3.86
CA GLN A 564 6.49 -7.93 3.85
C GLN A 564 6.91 -9.38 4.13
N PHE A 565 7.61 -10.01 3.20
CA PHE A 565 8.06 -11.37 3.34
C PHE A 565 9.34 -11.42 4.16
N LEU A 566 9.33 -12.20 5.24
CA LEU A 566 10.36 -12.12 6.26
C LEU A 566 11.56 -13.04 6.00
N GLU A 567 11.40 -14.04 5.14
CA GLU A 567 12.46 -14.99 4.80
C GLU A 567 12.66 -15.12 3.29
N LYS A 568 11.61 -15.47 2.56
CA LYS A 568 11.66 -15.63 1.10
C LYS A 568 10.52 -14.84 0.47
N PRO A 569 10.74 -14.13 -0.63
CA PRO A 569 9.68 -13.43 -1.34
C PRO A 569 8.48 -14.37 -1.62
N TRP A 570 7.28 -13.87 -1.38
CA TRP A 570 6.00 -14.56 -1.59
C TRP A 570 5.78 -15.86 -0.78
N ASN A 571 6.59 -16.08 0.26
CA ASN A 571 6.42 -17.20 1.19
C ASN A 571 6.19 -16.71 2.63
N LEU A 572 5.43 -17.47 3.39
CA LEU A 572 5.29 -17.26 4.81
C LEU A 572 6.61 -17.56 5.57
N PRO A 573 6.88 -16.91 6.70
CA PRO A 573 6.02 -15.93 7.34
C PRO A 573 6.06 -14.55 6.66
N SER A 574 4.94 -13.84 6.73
CA SER A 574 4.83 -12.48 6.24
C SER A 574 4.37 -11.54 7.35
N LYS A 575 4.67 -10.25 7.21
CA LYS A 575 4.32 -9.21 8.17
C LYS A 575 3.55 -8.08 7.50
N CYS A 576 2.54 -7.55 8.21
CA CYS A 576 1.90 -6.28 7.87
C CYS A 576 1.70 -5.44 9.13
N PRO A 577 1.46 -4.11 9.02
CA PRO A 577 1.18 -3.26 10.17
C PRO A 577 -0.05 -3.68 10.97
N ASN A 578 -1.10 -4.15 10.30
CA ASN A 578 -2.40 -4.53 10.88
C ASN A 578 -2.97 -3.43 11.79
N ALA A 579 -2.80 -2.17 11.37
CA ALA A 579 -3.23 -0.99 12.09
C ALA A 579 -4.53 -0.43 11.50
N ASN A 580 -5.32 0.26 12.34
CA ASN A 580 -6.47 1.02 11.86
C ASN A 580 -5.99 2.14 10.90
N PRO A 581 -6.32 2.09 9.60
CA PRO A 581 -5.84 3.09 8.63
C PRO A 581 -6.25 4.51 8.99
N VAL A 582 -7.40 4.70 9.66
CA VAL A 582 -7.89 6.02 10.08
C VAL A 582 -6.96 6.68 11.10
N ARG A 583 -6.22 5.91 11.89
CA ARG A 583 -5.23 6.42 12.85
C ARG A 583 -3.87 6.72 12.21
N CYS A 584 -3.62 6.20 11.01
CA CYS A 584 -2.34 6.33 10.30
C CYS A 584 -2.14 7.72 9.69
N ALA A 585 -0.92 8.03 9.29
CA ALA A 585 -0.59 9.28 8.59
C ALA A 585 -1.24 9.36 7.20
N SER A 586 -1.56 8.22 6.57
CA SER A 586 -2.29 8.11 5.32
C SER A 586 -3.19 6.88 5.36
N MET A 587 -4.36 6.98 4.78
CA MET A 587 -5.28 5.88 4.54
C MET A 587 -5.10 5.26 3.14
N GLY A 588 -4.10 5.73 2.38
CA GLY A 588 -3.70 5.21 1.05
C GLY A 588 -3.83 6.24 -0.07
N PHE A 589 -5.04 6.61 -0.46
CA PHE A 589 -5.32 7.46 -1.62
C PHE A 589 -4.73 8.86 -1.56
N GLU A 590 -4.61 9.45 -0.40
CA GLU A 590 -4.00 10.77 -0.22
C GLU A 590 -2.54 10.80 -0.69
N GLY A 591 -1.86 9.65 -0.55
CA GLY A 591 -0.46 9.51 -0.94
C GLY A 591 -0.24 9.65 -2.44
N VAL A 592 -1.19 9.21 -3.27
CA VAL A 592 -1.07 9.23 -4.73
C VAL A 592 -1.68 10.49 -5.38
N ALA A 593 -2.57 11.19 -4.69
CA ALA A 593 -3.21 12.40 -5.22
C ALA A 593 -2.20 13.44 -5.71
N ARG A 594 -1.07 13.58 -5.01
CA ARG A 594 0.00 14.52 -5.37
C ARG A 594 0.72 14.20 -6.68
N HIS A 595 0.62 12.97 -7.17
CA HIS A 595 1.30 12.53 -8.38
C HIS A 595 0.49 12.80 -9.64
N ARG A 596 -0.81 13.11 -9.49
CA ARG A 596 -1.67 13.44 -10.64
C ARG A 596 -1.26 14.75 -11.30
N LEU A 597 -1.42 14.82 -12.61
CA LEU A 597 -1.42 16.06 -13.35
C LEU A 597 -2.87 16.59 -13.42
N LEU A 598 -3.08 17.84 -13.03
CA LEU A 598 -4.43 18.42 -12.90
C LEU A 598 -5.13 18.68 -14.24
N ASP A 599 -4.38 18.62 -15.34
CA ASP A 599 -4.87 18.81 -16.72
C ASP A 599 -5.04 17.48 -17.49
N ARG A 600 -4.89 16.34 -16.82
CA ARG A 600 -5.00 15.02 -17.44
C ARG A 600 -5.84 14.08 -16.58
N PRO A 601 -6.50 13.08 -17.19
CA PRO A 601 -7.16 12.02 -16.44
C PRO A 601 -6.19 11.32 -15.50
N PHE A 602 -6.69 10.95 -14.31
CA PHE A 602 -5.90 10.24 -13.31
C PHE A 602 -6.53 8.91 -12.94
N THR A 603 -5.70 7.87 -12.96
CA THR A 603 -6.13 6.51 -12.66
C THR A 603 -5.31 5.91 -11.51
N VAL A 604 -5.88 4.88 -10.88
CA VAL A 604 -5.20 4.00 -9.94
C VAL A 604 -5.44 2.57 -10.40
N SER A 605 -4.50 2.02 -11.18
CA SER A 605 -4.67 0.70 -11.79
C SER A 605 -4.38 -0.46 -10.85
N GLU A 606 -3.79 -0.17 -9.67
CA GLU A 606 -3.63 -1.14 -8.59
C GLU A 606 -3.79 -0.50 -7.23
N PHE A 607 -4.67 -1.08 -6.41
CA PHE A 607 -4.74 -0.77 -4.99
C PHE A 607 -5.34 -1.95 -4.22
N ASN A 608 -5.01 -2.05 -2.94
CA ASN A 608 -5.73 -2.91 -2.01
C ASN A 608 -5.60 -2.44 -0.56
N TYR A 609 -6.60 -2.82 0.25
CA TYR A 609 -6.52 -2.95 1.70
C TYR A 609 -6.32 -4.45 1.95
N SER A 610 -5.06 -4.87 2.04
CA SER A 610 -4.67 -6.26 1.85
C SER A 610 -5.14 -7.18 2.98
N GLY A 611 -5.52 -8.41 2.61
CA GLY A 611 -5.69 -9.48 3.59
C GLY A 611 -4.35 -9.88 4.24
N PRO A 612 -4.37 -10.41 5.44
CA PRO A 612 -5.49 -10.61 6.34
C PRO A 612 -5.74 -9.44 7.32
N GLY A 613 -5.39 -8.20 6.97
CA GLY A 613 -5.52 -7.01 7.81
C GLY A 613 -6.93 -6.85 8.41
N GLN A 614 -7.03 -6.71 9.75
CA GLN A 614 -8.32 -6.71 10.45
C GLN A 614 -9.19 -5.48 10.18
N PHE A 615 -8.60 -4.37 9.75
CA PHE A 615 -9.30 -3.11 9.53
C PHE A 615 -9.63 -2.83 8.05
N ARG A 616 -9.45 -3.83 7.16
CA ARG A 616 -9.70 -3.64 5.72
C ARG A 616 -11.16 -3.34 5.38
N GLY A 617 -12.08 -3.56 6.34
CA GLY A 617 -13.50 -3.20 6.22
C GLY A 617 -13.78 -1.71 6.05
N VAL A 618 -12.87 -0.81 6.46
CA VAL A 618 -12.99 0.64 6.25
C VAL A 618 -12.71 1.04 4.79
N GLY A 619 -11.98 0.19 4.05
CA GLY A 619 -11.37 0.53 2.76
C GLY A 619 -12.35 1.05 1.72
N GLY A 620 -13.55 0.45 1.59
CA GLY A 620 -14.53 0.86 0.58
C GLY A 620 -15.07 2.27 0.77
N MET A 621 -15.36 2.68 2.01
CA MET A 621 -15.81 4.04 2.30
C MET A 621 -14.70 5.06 2.09
N VAL A 622 -13.49 4.79 2.57
CA VAL A 622 -12.34 5.68 2.39
C VAL A 622 -12.01 5.86 0.91
N LEU A 623 -11.93 4.75 0.18
CA LEU A 623 -11.68 4.74 -1.26
C LEU A 623 -12.72 5.54 -2.04
N GLY A 624 -14.00 5.21 -1.85
CA GLY A 624 -15.10 5.85 -2.56
C GLY A 624 -15.18 7.34 -2.29
N ALA A 625 -14.98 7.73 -1.02
CA ALA A 625 -14.97 9.12 -0.62
C ALA A 625 -13.79 9.88 -1.26
N GLN A 626 -12.57 9.40 -1.11
CA GLN A 626 -11.38 10.10 -1.60
C GLN A 626 -11.38 10.21 -3.14
N ALA A 627 -11.72 9.11 -3.83
CA ALA A 627 -11.80 9.11 -5.29
C ALA A 627 -12.86 10.06 -5.83
N ALA A 628 -14.02 10.14 -5.17
CA ALA A 628 -15.08 11.09 -5.55
C ALA A 628 -14.69 12.55 -5.26
N LEU A 629 -14.14 12.82 -4.07
CA LEU A 629 -13.70 14.16 -3.65
C LEU A 629 -12.60 14.70 -4.55
N GLN A 630 -11.68 13.86 -4.97
CA GLN A 630 -10.55 14.19 -5.82
C GLN A 630 -10.85 14.13 -7.33
N GLU A 631 -12.04 13.65 -7.73
CA GLU A 631 -12.42 13.41 -9.14
C GLU A 631 -11.41 12.53 -9.89
N TYR A 632 -11.07 11.36 -9.34
CA TYR A 632 -10.32 10.37 -10.09
C TYR A 632 -11.19 9.80 -11.23
N ASP A 633 -10.57 9.32 -12.30
CA ASP A 633 -11.28 8.91 -13.51
C ASP A 633 -11.44 7.39 -13.61
N ALA A 634 -10.45 6.62 -13.11
CA ALA A 634 -10.54 5.17 -13.13
C ALA A 634 -9.78 4.52 -11.99
N ILE A 635 -10.31 3.38 -11.50
CA ILE A 635 -9.75 2.66 -10.37
C ILE A 635 -9.89 1.16 -10.59
N TRP A 636 -8.82 0.39 -10.40
CA TRP A 636 -8.84 -1.07 -10.46
C TRP A 636 -8.31 -1.67 -9.16
N ARG A 637 -9.14 -2.48 -8.53
CA ARG A 637 -8.72 -3.25 -7.37
C ARG A 637 -7.75 -4.37 -7.77
N PHE A 638 -6.69 -4.52 -7.06
CA PHE A 638 -5.71 -5.60 -7.24
C PHE A 638 -5.90 -6.67 -6.15
N ALA A 639 -6.47 -7.87 -6.47
CA ALA A 639 -7.03 -8.27 -7.75
C ALA A 639 -8.35 -9.01 -7.53
N TRP A 640 -9.11 -9.33 -8.58
CA TRP A 640 -10.22 -10.27 -8.45
C TRP A 640 -9.69 -11.65 -8.10
N SER A 641 -8.78 -12.20 -8.92
CA SER A 641 -8.12 -13.48 -8.64
C SER A 641 -6.75 -13.56 -9.31
N HIS A 642 -5.82 -14.30 -8.69
CA HIS A 642 -4.51 -14.67 -9.25
C HIS A 642 -4.51 -16.05 -9.89
N SER A 643 -5.55 -16.85 -9.71
CA SER A 643 -5.63 -18.20 -10.22
C SER A 643 -6.99 -18.53 -10.81
N HIS A 644 -7.00 -19.37 -11.83
CA HIS A 644 -8.19 -19.80 -12.53
C HIS A 644 -9.26 -20.38 -11.59
N ASP A 645 -8.85 -21.23 -10.64
CA ASP A 645 -9.75 -21.92 -9.69
C ASP A 645 -10.46 -20.97 -8.72
N GLY A 646 -9.97 -19.75 -8.55
CA GLY A 646 -10.56 -18.74 -7.67
C GLY A 646 -11.43 -17.70 -8.38
N VAL A 647 -11.66 -17.84 -9.71
CA VAL A 647 -12.37 -16.81 -10.47
C VAL A 647 -13.88 -16.82 -10.19
N LEU A 648 -14.48 -18.00 -10.14
CA LEU A 648 -15.92 -18.21 -10.00
C LEU A 648 -16.35 -18.82 -8.67
N GLU A 649 -15.42 -19.30 -7.87
CA GLU A 649 -15.69 -20.00 -6.63
C GLU A 649 -15.04 -19.31 -5.43
N SER A 650 -15.70 -19.36 -4.28
CA SER A 650 -15.11 -18.96 -3.02
C SER A 650 -14.01 -19.97 -2.63
N LYS A 651 -12.82 -19.44 -2.27
CA LYS A 651 -11.65 -20.22 -1.86
C LYS A 651 -11.06 -19.58 -0.58
N PRO A 652 -10.15 -20.23 0.12
CA PRO A 652 -9.44 -19.60 1.23
C PRO A 652 -8.77 -18.29 0.82
N MET A 653 -8.72 -17.35 1.74
CA MET A 653 -8.18 -15.99 1.52
C MET A 653 -6.72 -16.01 1.08
N THR A 654 -6.36 -14.97 0.34
CA THR A 654 -4.99 -14.59 0.01
C THR A 654 -4.76 -13.13 0.40
N TYR A 655 -3.58 -12.59 0.08
CA TYR A 655 -3.30 -11.17 0.36
C TYR A 655 -4.21 -10.22 -0.42
N PHE A 656 -4.56 -10.56 -1.67
CA PHE A 656 -5.12 -9.59 -2.61
C PHE A 656 -6.43 -10.01 -3.27
N ASP A 657 -6.79 -11.31 -3.26
CA ASP A 657 -7.91 -11.82 -4.06
C ASP A 657 -9.26 -11.45 -3.45
N VAL A 658 -9.96 -10.51 -4.08
CA VAL A 658 -11.31 -10.06 -3.69
C VAL A 658 -12.34 -11.19 -3.83
N ALA A 659 -12.22 -12.03 -4.86
CA ALA A 659 -13.07 -13.20 -5.02
C ALA A 659 -13.02 -14.17 -3.83
N ARG A 660 -11.92 -14.14 -3.07
CA ARG A 660 -11.68 -14.99 -1.89
C ARG A 660 -11.91 -14.26 -0.56
N ASP A 661 -12.32 -12.99 -0.60
CA ASP A 661 -12.48 -12.15 0.58
C ASP A 661 -13.88 -11.53 0.63
N PRO A 662 -14.82 -12.14 1.34
CA PRO A 662 -16.20 -11.62 1.43
C PRO A 662 -16.28 -10.24 2.07
N LEU A 663 -15.33 -9.89 2.97
CA LEU A 663 -15.28 -8.56 3.56
C LEU A 663 -14.94 -7.50 2.51
N GLN A 664 -13.93 -7.75 1.67
CA GLN A 664 -13.58 -6.83 0.59
C GLN A 664 -14.73 -6.68 -0.40
N ARG A 665 -15.37 -7.78 -0.84
CA ARG A 665 -16.57 -7.70 -1.73
C ARG A 665 -17.70 -6.88 -1.14
N ALA A 666 -17.93 -6.98 0.17
CA ALA A 666 -18.93 -6.16 0.84
C ALA A 666 -18.57 -4.67 0.77
N THR A 667 -17.31 -4.31 1.03
CA THR A 667 -16.86 -2.91 1.05
C THR A 667 -16.90 -2.23 -0.32
N GLU A 668 -16.78 -2.98 -1.43
CA GLU A 668 -16.93 -2.46 -2.78
C GLU A 668 -18.26 -1.71 -2.99
N ARG A 669 -19.31 -2.12 -2.29
CA ARG A 669 -20.65 -1.47 -2.41
C ARG A 669 -20.60 -0.01 -1.96
N ALA A 670 -19.86 0.31 -0.89
CA ALA A 670 -19.70 1.69 -0.46
C ALA A 670 -18.86 2.50 -1.48
N ALA A 671 -17.77 1.92 -1.98
CA ALA A 671 -16.93 2.57 -2.99
C ALA A 671 -17.74 2.91 -4.27
N LEU A 672 -18.51 1.94 -4.78
CA LEU A 672 -19.30 2.10 -5.99
C LEU A 672 -20.40 3.16 -5.86
N THR A 673 -21.11 3.21 -4.74
CA THR A 673 -22.15 4.22 -4.55
C THR A 673 -21.57 5.61 -4.37
N LEU A 674 -20.53 5.76 -3.56
CA LEU A 674 -19.90 7.07 -3.33
C LEU A 674 -19.24 7.62 -4.59
N TYR A 675 -18.49 6.78 -5.31
CA TYR A 675 -17.68 7.19 -6.45
C TYR A 675 -18.41 7.04 -7.79
N MET A 676 -18.85 5.82 -8.17
CA MET A 676 -19.44 5.58 -9.49
C MET A 676 -20.82 6.21 -9.66
N ARG A 677 -21.70 6.03 -8.67
CA ARG A 677 -23.04 6.66 -8.66
C ARG A 677 -22.99 8.16 -8.34
N ARG A 678 -21.81 8.66 -7.94
CA ARG A 678 -21.60 10.08 -7.61
C ARG A 678 -22.46 10.56 -6.43
N ASP A 679 -22.65 9.72 -5.41
CA ASP A 679 -23.36 10.13 -4.20
C ASP A 679 -22.57 11.19 -3.44
N MET A 680 -21.23 11.12 -3.51
CA MET A 680 -20.33 12.15 -2.99
C MET A 680 -19.94 13.13 -4.09
N THR A 681 -20.04 14.41 -3.80
CA THR A 681 -19.67 15.48 -4.72
C THR A 681 -18.20 15.85 -4.59
N PRO A 682 -17.53 16.23 -5.69
CA PRO A 682 -16.14 16.67 -5.65
C PRO A 682 -15.91 17.87 -4.75
N LEU A 683 -14.70 18.03 -4.24
CA LEU A 683 -14.25 19.22 -3.54
C LEU A 683 -14.30 20.46 -4.46
N LYS A 684 -14.78 21.56 -3.93
CA LYS A 684 -14.97 22.82 -4.70
C LYS A 684 -13.66 23.55 -4.99
N ARG A 685 -12.66 23.35 -4.15
CA ARG A 685 -11.36 24.03 -4.26
C ARG A 685 -10.29 23.08 -4.79
N THR A 686 -9.28 23.68 -5.44
CA THR A 686 -8.15 22.94 -6.00
C THR A 686 -6.85 23.61 -5.58
N PHE A 687 -5.92 22.83 -5.06
CA PHE A 687 -4.54 23.23 -4.77
C PHE A 687 -3.62 22.64 -5.84
N ALA A 688 -2.87 23.53 -6.51
CA ALA A 688 -1.94 23.13 -7.56
C ALA A 688 -0.48 23.35 -7.15
N VAL A 689 0.35 22.34 -7.32
CA VAL A 689 1.80 22.53 -7.34
C VAL A 689 2.22 22.80 -8.79
N THR A 690 2.60 24.04 -9.08
CA THR A 690 3.06 24.44 -10.41
C THR A 690 4.53 24.07 -10.59
N ILE A 691 4.83 23.42 -11.72
CA ILE A 691 6.17 22.92 -12.06
C ILE A 691 6.63 23.52 -13.39
N PRO A 692 7.34 24.67 -13.39
CA PRO A 692 7.97 25.20 -14.60
C PRO A 692 9.14 24.31 -15.05
N GLU A 693 9.11 23.78 -16.27
CA GLU A 693 10.17 22.90 -16.77
C GLU A 693 11.55 23.55 -16.67
N SER A 694 11.67 24.82 -17.01
CA SER A 694 12.94 25.55 -16.91
C SER A 694 13.50 25.54 -15.49
N LYS A 695 12.65 25.72 -14.48
CA LYS A 695 13.10 25.65 -13.07
C LYS A 695 13.57 24.28 -12.66
N VAL A 696 12.87 23.22 -13.08
CA VAL A 696 13.30 21.84 -12.81
C VAL A 696 14.70 21.59 -13.38
N ARG A 697 14.95 22.03 -14.61
CA ARG A 697 16.25 21.83 -15.28
C ARG A 697 17.35 22.67 -14.67
N THR A 698 17.09 23.93 -14.31
CA THR A 698 18.11 24.84 -13.74
C THR A 698 18.41 24.57 -12.27
N THR A 699 17.50 23.94 -11.54
CA THR A 699 17.73 23.50 -10.16
C THR A 699 18.09 22.03 -10.07
N LEU A 700 18.35 21.35 -11.20
CA LEU A 700 18.55 19.91 -11.32
C LEU A 700 17.41 19.09 -10.71
N GLY A 701 16.19 19.61 -10.70
CA GLY A 701 15.06 18.91 -10.08
C GLY A 701 15.28 18.62 -8.58
N VAL A 702 15.95 19.53 -7.86
CA VAL A 702 16.27 19.36 -6.44
C VAL A 702 15.05 19.01 -5.63
N GLY A 703 15.11 17.86 -5.02
CA GLY A 703 14.11 17.35 -4.10
C GLY A 703 13.26 16.23 -4.70
N PRO A 704 12.85 15.32 -3.84
CA PRO A 704 11.70 14.48 -4.10
C PRO A 704 10.51 15.40 -4.18
N HIS A 705 9.56 15.19 -5.03
CA HIS A 705 8.26 15.83 -5.08
C HIS A 705 8.09 17.12 -4.25
N ALA A 706 7.25 18.02 -4.70
CA ALA A 706 6.53 18.90 -3.80
C ALA A 706 6.01 18.06 -2.63
N ASP A 707 6.81 17.98 -1.60
CA ASP A 707 6.50 17.14 -0.47
C ASP A 707 5.49 17.89 0.39
N ILE A 708 4.22 17.80 -0.01
CA ILE A 708 3.15 18.15 0.88
C ILE A 708 3.16 17.11 1.98
N LYS A 709 3.78 17.49 3.08
CA LYS A 709 3.98 16.63 4.25
C LYS A 709 2.68 16.29 4.96
N ASP A 710 1.62 17.06 4.71
CA ASP A 710 0.28 16.80 5.24
C ASP A 710 -0.61 16.17 4.17
N MET A 711 -0.54 14.85 4.05
CA MET A 711 -1.38 14.09 3.13
C MET A 711 -2.88 14.25 3.41
N TRP A 712 -3.26 14.64 4.63
CA TRP A 712 -4.64 14.93 5.03
C TRP A 712 -5.24 16.14 4.34
N PHE A 713 -4.41 16.99 3.74
CA PHE A 713 -4.88 18.16 3.00
C PHE A 713 -5.78 17.80 1.81
N GLY A 714 -5.60 16.62 1.21
CA GLY A 714 -6.47 16.07 0.17
C GLY A 714 -7.94 15.81 0.61
N TRP A 715 -8.25 15.92 1.91
CA TRP A 715 -9.65 15.92 2.40
C TRP A 715 -10.31 17.29 2.38
N TYR A 716 -9.57 18.38 2.12
CA TYR A 716 -10.04 19.77 2.08
C TYR A 716 -10.01 20.38 0.69
N GLU A 717 -9.05 19.99 -0.15
CA GLU A 717 -8.93 20.48 -1.54
C GLU A 717 -8.58 19.34 -2.50
N ARG A 718 -9.06 19.45 -3.74
CA ARG A 718 -8.52 18.65 -4.84
C ARG A 718 -7.05 19.03 -5.01
N PHE A 719 -6.21 18.03 -5.18
CA PHE A 719 -4.79 18.21 -5.07
C PHE A 719 -4.04 17.54 -6.21
N GLY A 720 -3.01 18.19 -6.73
CA GLY A 720 -2.14 17.65 -7.76
C GLY A 720 -1.07 18.61 -8.23
N THR A 721 -0.40 18.24 -9.30
CA THR A 721 0.63 19.04 -9.96
C THR A 721 0.13 19.58 -11.31
N TRP A 722 0.73 20.65 -11.78
CA TRP A 722 0.52 21.21 -13.10
C TRP A 722 1.86 21.62 -13.69
N VAL A 723 2.21 21.07 -14.84
CA VAL A 723 3.46 21.39 -15.53
C VAL A 723 3.24 22.58 -16.45
N GLY A 724 3.85 23.71 -16.12
CA GLY A 724 3.68 24.97 -16.85
C GLY A 724 4.19 26.17 -16.07
N ASN A 725 4.04 27.35 -16.65
CA ASN A 725 4.43 28.61 -16.02
C ASN A 725 3.22 29.30 -15.37
N GLY A 726 3.38 29.79 -14.15
CA GLY A 726 2.35 30.47 -13.40
C GLY A 726 1.22 29.57 -12.92
N LYS A 727 0.30 30.11 -12.14
CA LYS A 727 -0.81 29.40 -11.55
C LYS A 727 -1.88 29.08 -12.60
N PRO A 728 -2.36 27.81 -12.70
CA PRO A 728 -3.46 27.49 -13.60
C PRO A 728 -4.76 28.19 -13.18
N ASN A 729 -5.57 28.59 -14.16
CA ASN A 729 -6.80 29.36 -13.92
C ASN A 729 -7.90 28.64 -13.13
N PHE A 730 -7.83 27.32 -13.06
CA PHE A 730 -8.77 26.48 -12.30
C PHE A 730 -8.34 26.25 -10.84
N ALA A 731 -7.13 26.64 -10.43
CA ALA A 731 -6.67 26.45 -9.07
C ALA A 731 -7.07 27.63 -8.18
N ASN A 732 -7.62 27.34 -7.01
CA ASN A 732 -7.92 28.35 -6.01
C ASN A 732 -6.67 28.73 -5.21
N ASP A 733 -5.92 27.71 -4.78
CA ASP A 733 -4.68 27.82 -4.03
C ASP A 733 -3.54 27.13 -4.77
N GLY A 734 -2.32 27.36 -4.38
CA GLY A 734 -1.18 26.68 -4.99
C GLY A 734 0.15 27.34 -4.69
N VAL A 735 1.21 26.67 -5.09
CA VAL A 735 2.59 27.06 -4.89
C VAL A 735 3.43 26.58 -6.05
N GLU A 736 4.45 27.35 -6.39
CA GLU A 736 5.36 27.00 -7.48
C GLU A 736 6.58 26.24 -6.94
N PHE A 737 7.10 25.31 -7.72
CA PHE A 737 8.41 24.67 -7.51
C PHE A 737 9.54 25.69 -7.79
N PRO A 738 10.59 25.79 -6.96
CA PRO A 738 10.96 24.90 -5.86
C PRO A 738 10.43 25.28 -4.46
N GLU A 739 9.70 26.36 -4.32
CA GLU A 739 9.17 26.82 -3.03
C GLU A 739 8.26 25.76 -2.38
N SER A 740 7.55 25.00 -3.20
CA SER A 740 6.72 23.87 -2.75
C SER A 740 7.48 22.85 -1.88
N CYS A 741 8.78 22.68 -2.10
CA CYS A 741 9.60 21.74 -1.34
C CYS A 741 9.89 22.19 0.10
N SER A 742 9.67 23.46 0.43
CA SER A 742 9.91 24.03 1.77
C SER A 742 8.65 24.18 2.63
N LEU A 743 7.46 23.83 2.10
CA LEU A 743 6.21 23.96 2.83
C LEU A 743 6.17 23.05 4.04
N LYS A 744 5.64 23.56 5.15
CA LYS A 744 5.52 22.83 6.43
C LYS A 744 4.04 22.50 6.70
N ALA A 745 3.80 21.55 7.59
CA ALA A 745 2.45 21.14 7.99
C ALA A 745 1.58 22.32 8.48
N ASP A 746 2.18 23.31 9.15
CA ASP A 746 1.46 24.49 9.65
C ASP A 746 0.88 25.36 8.52
N TYR A 747 1.53 25.40 7.35
CA TYR A 747 0.97 26.07 6.17
C TYR A 747 -0.36 25.43 5.74
N PHE A 748 -0.40 24.09 5.65
CA PHE A 748 -1.61 23.37 5.27
C PHE A 748 -2.69 23.43 6.35
N LYS A 749 -2.32 23.43 7.63
CA LYS A 749 -3.27 23.67 8.72
C LYS A 749 -3.91 25.05 8.63
N ALA A 750 -3.12 26.08 8.30
CA ALA A 750 -3.63 27.44 8.10
C ALA A 750 -4.61 27.50 6.93
N LEU A 751 -4.26 26.88 5.78
CA LEU A 751 -5.16 26.82 4.62
C LEU A 751 -6.46 26.04 4.93
N ALA A 752 -6.40 24.96 5.69
CA ALA A 752 -7.56 24.16 6.07
C ALA A 752 -8.40 24.79 7.19
N SER A 753 -7.89 25.86 7.85
CA SER A 753 -8.56 26.50 8.96
C SER A 753 -9.94 27.02 8.58
N GLY A 754 -10.96 26.68 9.39
CA GLY A 754 -12.35 27.04 9.13
C GLY A 754 -13.04 26.27 8.02
N ARG A 755 -12.36 25.35 7.36
CA ARG A 755 -12.92 24.48 6.31
C ARG A 755 -13.40 23.16 6.89
N ARG A 756 -14.39 22.55 6.24
CA ARG A 756 -14.93 21.24 6.59
C ARG A 756 -14.35 20.19 5.64
N MET A 757 -13.92 19.03 6.18
CA MET A 757 -13.48 17.90 5.37
C MET A 757 -14.57 17.47 4.38
N GLY A 758 -14.18 17.18 3.15
CA GLY A 758 -15.11 16.79 2.10
C GLY A 758 -16.21 17.80 1.83
N ASP A 759 -15.99 19.11 2.07
CA ASP A 759 -17.03 20.16 2.08
C ASP A 759 -18.22 19.82 3.01
N GLY A 760 -17.96 19.05 4.06
CA GLY A 760 -18.93 18.63 5.06
C GLY A 760 -19.54 17.24 4.82
N GLN A 761 -19.12 16.53 3.78
CA GLN A 761 -19.56 15.16 3.48
C GLN A 761 -18.73 14.09 4.20
N VAL A 762 -17.60 14.46 4.81
CA VAL A 762 -16.70 13.56 5.52
C VAL A 762 -16.33 14.14 6.88
N ALA A 763 -16.21 13.28 7.89
CA ALA A 763 -15.59 13.59 9.16
C ALA A 763 -14.62 12.49 9.57
N ILE A 764 -13.44 12.88 10.06
CA ILE A 764 -12.37 11.94 10.42
C ILE A 764 -11.83 12.34 11.78
N SER A 765 -11.83 11.40 12.74
CA SER A 765 -11.14 11.52 14.01
C SER A 765 -10.02 10.48 14.10
N ARG A 766 -8.78 10.94 14.02
CA ARG A 766 -7.60 10.03 14.17
C ARG A 766 -7.46 9.53 15.60
N GLU A 767 -7.81 10.35 16.58
CA GLU A 767 -7.74 9.99 17.99
C GLU A 767 -8.73 8.89 18.33
N GLU A 768 -9.97 9.00 17.85
CA GLU A 768 -11.00 7.98 18.06
C GLU A 768 -10.93 6.83 17.07
N GLY A 769 -10.18 6.99 15.96
CA GLY A 769 -10.12 6.01 14.89
C GLY A 769 -11.41 5.90 14.09
N THR A 770 -12.17 7.00 13.96
CA THR A 770 -13.49 7.05 13.30
C THR A 770 -13.42 7.74 11.95
N PHE A 771 -14.15 7.17 10.99
CA PHE A 771 -14.34 7.71 9.64
C PHE A 771 -15.83 7.77 9.33
N VAL A 772 -16.34 8.92 8.95
CA VAL A 772 -17.79 9.14 8.68
C VAL A 772 -17.97 9.66 7.26
N VAL A 773 -18.95 9.13 6.54
CA VAL A 773 -19.46 9.66 5.28
C VAL A 773 -20.92 10.04 5.44
N ASP A 774 -21.29 11.23 4.98
CA ASP A 774 -22.66 11.76 5.04
C ASP A 774 -23.02 12.41 3.73
N THR A 775 -23.68 11.64 2.87
CA THR A 775 -24.22 12.13 1.60
C THR A 775 -25.72 11.84 1.53
N PRO A 776 -26.49 12.47 0.63
CA PRO A 776 -27.94 12.23 0.59
C PRO A 776 -28.33 10.76 0.41
N ARG A 777 -27.58 9.98 -0.38
CA ARG A 777 -27.93 8.61 -0.78
C ARG A 777 -27.06 7.51 -0.15
N THR A 778 -25.90 7.85 0.42
CA THR A 778 -25.02 6.92 1.14
C THR A 778 -24.53 7.57 2.42
N GLN A 779 -24.81 6.94 3.56
CA GLN A 779 -24.45 7.42 4.89
C GLN A 779 -23.85 6.27 5.69
N GLY A 780 -22.76 6.53 6.42
CA GLY A 780 -22.13 5.48 7.20
C GLY A 780 -20.88 5.93 7.93
N PHE A 781 -20.34 5.00 8.69
CA PHE A 781 -19.13 5.23 9.45
C PHE A 781 -18.37 3.93 9.71
N PHE A 782 -17.08 4.08 9.96
CA PHE A 782 -16.25 3.07 10.61
C PHE A 782 -15.89 3.57 12.00
N ALA A 783 -16.02 2.70 13.00
CA ALA A 783 -15.60 3.00 14.38
C ALA A 783 -15.19 1.72 15.13
N GLU A 784 -14.36 1.89 16.16
CA GLU A 784 -13.93 0.76 16.99
C GLU A 784 -15.02 0.36 18.01
N SER A 785 -15.81 1.31 18.48
CA SER A 785 -16.96 1.10 19.38
C SER A 785 -17.76 2.40 19.55
N GLY A 786 -18.86 2.35 20.32
CA GLY A 786 -19.63 3.54 20.69
C GLY A 786 -20.77 3.86 19.73
N ARG A 787 -21.43 5.00 19.99
CA ARG A 787 -22.55 5.47 19.16
C ARG A 787 -22.11 6.56 18.19
N HIS A 788 -22.41 6.36 16.92
CA HIS A 788 -22.06 7.26 15.84
C HIS A 788 -23.27 7.59 14.98
N THR A 789 -23.20 8.72 14.28
CA THR A 789 -24.29 9.22 13.42
C THR A 789 -23.73 9.76 12.12
N ALA A 790 -24.39 9.45 11.01
CA ALA A 790 -24.16 9.99 9.69
C ALA A 790 -25.53 10.27 9.04
N GLY A 791 -25.92 11.53 8.92
CA GLY A 791 -27.21 11.94 8.33
C GLY A 791 -28.44 11.32 9.05
N ALA A 792 -29.17 10.48 8.35
CA ALA A 792 -30.32 9.75 8.88
C ALA A 792 -29.94 8.49 9.66
N LEU A 793 -28.75 7.93 9.44
CA LEU A 793 -28.26 6.73 10.07
C LEU A 793 -27.60 7.06 11.43
N SER A 794 -27.97 6.31 12.47
CA SER A 794 -27.22 6.24 13.73
C SER A 794 -27.06 4.78 14.15
N ALA A 795 -25.93 4.41 14.70
CA ALA A 795 -25.77 3.07 15.26
C ALA A 795 -24.82 3.04 16.46
N GLY A 796 -25.13 2.16 17.42
CA GLY A 796 -24.26 1.82 18.54
C GLY A 796 -23.47 0.55 18.25
N ILE A 797 -22.15 0.66 18.09
CA ILE A 797 -21.22 -0.45 17.79
C ILE A 797 -20.74 -1.09 19.08
N SER A 798 -20.77 -2.42 19.16
CA SER A 798 -20.26 -3.21 20.27
C SER A 798 -19.77 -4.58 19.80
N GLY A 799 -18.86 -5.19 20.58
CA GLY A 799 -18.29 -6.51 20.32
C GLY A 799 -17.02 -6.48 19.46
N ALA A 800 -17.03 -5.79 18.35
CA ALA A 800 -15.88 -5.65 17.45
C ALA A 800 -15.89 -4.29 16.73
N PRO A 801 -14.72 -3.77 16.29
CA PRO A 801 -14.67 -2.66 15.33
C PRO A 801 -15.49 -2.99 14.09
N ALA A 802 -16.23 -2.01 13.58
CA ALA A 802 -17.14 -2.25 12.47
C ALA A 802 -17.25 -1.06 11.52
N ALA A 803 -17.48 -1.37 10.24
CA ALA A 803 -18.02 -0.42 9.27
C ALA A 803 -19.52 -0.66 9.13
N VAL A 804 -20.31 0.40 9.27
CA VAL A 804 -21.77 0.38 9.11
C VAL A 804 -22.16 1.47 8.15
N TRP A 805 -22.86 1.10 7.08
CA TRP A 805 -23.36 2.11 6.13
C TRP A 805 -24.68 1.67 5.51
N VAL A 806 -25.47 2.65 5.11
CA VAL A 806 -26.70 2.48 4.36
C VAL A 806 -26.63 3.24 3.04
N SER A 807 -27.06 2.60 1.96
CA SER A 807 -27.17 3.22 0.64
C SER A 807 -28.58 3.04 0.10
N ALA A 808 -29.17 4.11 -0.42
CA ALA A 808 -30.41 4.02 -1.21
C ALA A 808 -30.15 3.22 -2.49
N LEU A 809 -31.06 2.35 -2.89
CA LEU A 809 -30.99 1.58 -4.13
C LEU A 809 -31.83 2.21 -5.27
N ASP A 810 -32.40 3.36 -5.00
CA ASP A 810 -33.11 4.25 -5.94
C ASP A 810 -32.45 5.64 -5.95
N ASP A 811 -33.06 6.59 -6.66
CA ASP A 811 -32.53 7.96 -6.76
C ASP A 811 -32.89 8.87 -5.58
N ALA A 812 -33.69 8.38 -4.64
CA ALA A 812 -34.13 9.15 -3.48
C ALA A 812 -33.03 9.23 -2.39
N PRO A 813 -32.99 10.27 -1.57
CA PRO A 813 -32.19 10.29 -0.36
C PRO A 813 -32.57 9.14 0.59
N VAL A 814 -31.61 8.70 1.44
CA VAL A 814 -31.81 7.61 2.42
C VAL A 814 -33.13 7.78 3.20
N ALA A 815 -33.45 8.98 3.66
CA ALA A 815 -34.67 9.23 4.42
C ALA A 815 -35.97 8.96 3.64
N ARG A 816 -35.93 9.03 2.30
CA ARG A 816 -37.13 8.88 1.44
C ARG A 816 -37.07 7.68 0.50
N SER A 817 -35.97 6.95 0.47
CA SER A 817 -35.79 5.79 -0.39
C SER A 817 -36.81 4.69 -0.06
N GLY A 818 -37.36 4.07 -1.10
CA GLY A 818 -38.21 2.90 -0.99
C GLY A 818 -37.47 1.60 -0.74
N ARG A 819 -36.17 1.57 -1.04
CA ARG A 819 -35.33 0.39 -0.95
C ARG A 819 -33.91 0.77 -0.54
N LEU A 820 -33.43 0.25 0.58
CA LEU A 820 -32.12 0.54 1.12
C LEU A 820 -31.32 -0.77 1.29
N LEU A 821 -30.00 -0.67 1.08
CA LEU A 821 -29.03 -1.69 1.49
C LEU A 821 -28.24 -1.19 2.68
N LEU A 822 -28.35 -1.87 3.84
CA LEU A 822 -27.50 -1.65 4.99
C LEU A 822 -26.45 -2.75 5.07
N THR A 823 -25.21 -2.37 5.27
CA THR A 823 -24.09 -3.29 5.47
C THR A 823 -23.45 -3.03 6.82
N HIS A 824 -23.23 -4.10 7.59
CA HIS A 824 -22.52 -4.09 8.88
C HIS A 824 -21.41 -5.12 8.82
N VAL A 825 -20.17 -4.70 8.63
CA VAL A 825 -19.02 -5.60 8.53
C VAL A 825 -18.04 -5.38 9.67
N THR A 826 -17.54 -6.48 10.20
CA THR A 826 -16.49 -6.52 11.22
C THR A 826 -15.18 -7.01 10.59
N ASP A 827 -14.58 -8.08 11.10
CA ASP A 827 -13.41 -8.73 10.54
C ASP A 827 -13.80 -10.10 9.99
N VAL A 828 -13.15 -10.53 8.91
CA VAL A 828 -13.31 -11.88 8.33
C VAL A 828 -11.95 -12.53 8.20
N GLN A 829 -11.85 -13.79 8.62
CA GLN A 829 -10.64 -14.60 8.57
C GLN A 829 -11.00 -16.02 8.15
N ASP A 830 -10.02 -16.82 7.73
CA ASP A 830 -10.21 -18.24 7.45
C ASP A 830 -10.08 -19.07 8.72
N GLU A 831 -10.81 -20.18 8.81
CA GLU A 831 -10.69 -21.10 9.94
C GLU A 831 -9.27 -21.68 10.03
N GLY A 832 -8.65 -21.56 11.21
CA GLY A 832 -7.30 -22.07 11.45
C GLY A 832 -6.17 -21.16 10.96
N VAL A 833 -6.47 -19.93 10.53
CA VAL A 833 -5.42 -18.94 10.27
C VAL A 833 -4.60 -18.73 11.53
N THR A 834 -3.27 -18.67 11.38
CA THR A 834 -2.35 -18.65 12.51
C THR A 834 -1.41 -17.47 12.42
N TYR A 835 -1.36 -16.69 13.46
CA TYR A 835 -0.45 -15.54 13.64
C TYR A 835 0.59 -15.84 14.72
N ALA A 836 1.68 -15.09 14.73
CA ALA A 836 2.70 -15.23 15.76
C ALA A 836 2.20 -14.84 17.15
N ASP A 837 1.26 -13.90 17.23
CA ASP A 837 0.61 -13.44 18.45
C ASP A 837 -0.75 -12.76 18.19
N GLU A 838 -1.41 -12.30 19.26
CA GLU A 838 -2.72 -11.63 19.20
C GLU A 838 -2.71 -10.28 18.47
N GLU A 839 -1.53 -9.65 18.24
CA GLU A 839 -1.44 -8.43 17.46
C GLU A 839 -1.67 -8.69 15.97
N ARG A 840 -1.58 -9.95 15.55
CA ARG A 840 -1.83 -10.42 14.17
C ARG A 840 -1.02 -9.69 13.09
N LYS A 841 0.16 -9.21 13.46
CA LYS A 841 1.07 -8.53 12.54
C LYS A 841 1.89 -9.50 11.68
N VAL A 842 2.16 -10.70 12.19
CA VAL A 842 2.93 -11.72 11.48
C VAL A 842 2.06 -12.94 11.23
N LEU A 843 1.80 -13.20 9.95
CA LEU A 843 1.06 -14.36 9.48
C LEU A 843 2.03 -15.54 9.33
N LEU A 844 1.73 -16.63 10.04
CA LEU A 844 2.49 -17.89 10.01
C LEU A 844 1.88 -18.94 9.09
N LYS A 845 0.54 -18.97 9.02
CA LYS A 845 -0.20 -19.95 8.22
C LYS A 845 -1.53 -19.35 7.78
N TRP A 846 -1.87 -19.51 6.51
CA TRP A 846 -3.22 -19.30 6.02
C TRP A 846 -4.17 -20.35 6.58
N GLY A 847 -5.44 -19.97 6.76
CA GLY A 847 -6.49 -20.87 7.16
C GLY A 847 -7.05 -21.73 6.01
N LYS A 848 -8.24 -22.20 6.21
CA LYS A 848 -9.06 -22.95 5.24
C LYS A 848 -10.52 -22.50 5.37
N LEU A 849 -11.35 -22.85 4.39
CA LEU A 849 -12.79 -22.66 4.53
C LEU A 849 -13.38 -23.47 5.71
N PRO A 850 -14.45 -22.97 6.30
CA PRO A 850 -15.20 -21.77 5.93
C PRO A 850 -14.49 -20.49 6.37
N HIS A 851 -14.85 -19.38 5.76
CA HIS A 851 -14.56 -18.09 6.33
C HIS A 851 -15.26 -17.93 7.68
N LEU A 852 -14.65 -17.19 8.57
CA LEU A 852 -15.18 -16.86 9.91
C LEU A 852 -15.32 -15.34 10.02
N MET A 853 -16.50 -14.87 10.37
CA MET A 853 -16.75 -13.46 10.64
C MET A 853 -16.71 -13.20 12.14
N ARG A 854 -16.05 -12.13 12.56
CA ARG A 854 -15.98 -11.74 13.96
C ARG A 854 -17.35 -11.26 14.44
N ALA A 855 -17.79 -11.74 15.58
CA ALA A 855 -19.07 -11.39 16.18
C ALA A 855 -19.06 -9.91 16.59
N GLY A 856 -20.05 -9.17 16.11
CA GLY A 856 -20.26 -7.75 16.40
C GLY A 856 -21.72 -7.38 16.31
N ARG A 857 -22.11 -6.32 16.99
CA ARG A 857 -23.49 -5.80 17.02
C ARG A 857 -23.50 -4.32 16.73
N ALA A 858 -24.48 -3.91 15.90
CA ALA A 858 -24.81 -2.52 15.67
C ALA A 858 -26.30 -2.32 15.97
N LEU A 859 -26.61 -1.56 17.03
CA LEU A 859 -27.99 -1.11 17.28
C LEU A 859 -28.29 0.05 16.34
N VAL A 860 -28.93 -0.26 15.21
CA VAL A 860 -29.19 0.66 14.11
C VAL A 860 -30.47 1.42 14.33
N SER A 861 -30.44 2.73 14.08
CA SER A 861 -31.61 3.60 13.98
C SER A 861 -31.52 4.42 12.71
N ILE A 862 -32.57 4.43 11.89
CA ILE A 862 -32.64 5.19 10.63
C ILE A 862 -33.89 6.06 10.65
N ARG A 863 -33.70 7.39 10.49
CA ARG A 863 -34.81 8.31 10.32
C ARG A 863 -35.34 8.22 8.87
N LEU A 864 -36.63 7.98 8.73
CA LEU A 864 -37.28 7.84 7.46
C LEU A 864 -38.50 8.75 7.39
N ASP A 865 -38.69 9.44 6.26
CA ASP A 865 -39.82 10.33 6.03
C ASP A 865 -41.01 9.54 5.50
N GLY A 866 -42.27 9.95 5.87
CA GLY A 866 -43.50 9.36 5.40
C GLY A 866 -43.99 8.17 6.27
N ASN A 867 -45.19 7.64 5.94
CA ASN A 867 -45.95 6.70 6.77
C ASN A 867 -45.77 5.21 6.40
N ALA A 868 -45.06 4.91 5.31
CA ALA A 868 -44.85 3.53 4.88
C ALA A 868 -44.00 2.76 5.91
N VAL A 869 -44.52 1.64 6.39
CA VAL A 869 -43.86 0.79 7.39
C VAL A 869 -42.65 0.11 6.74
N PRO A 870 -41.43 0.28 7.29
CA PRO A 870 -40.25 -0.38 6.75
C PRO A 870 -40.17 -1.83 7.26
N HIS A 871 -39.79 -2.76 6.36
CA HIS A 871 -39.45 -4.14 6.66
C HIS A 871 -37.96 -4.36 6.47
N VAL A 872 -37.35 -5.09 7.38
CA VAL A 872 -35.92 -5.39 7.36
C VAL A 872 -35.69 -6.87 7.07
N TYR A 873 -34.90 -7.16 6.04
CA TYR A 873 -34.55 -8.53 5.66
C TYR A 873 -33.05 -8.75 5.79
N ALA A 874 -32.63 -9.80 6.51
CA ALA A 874 -31.29 -10.32 6.45
C ALA A 874 -31.04 -10.99 5.10
N LEU A 875 -29.89 -10.77 4.49
CA LEU A 875 -29.54 -11.31 3.20
C LEU A 875 -28.53 -12.45 3.30
N CYS A 876 -28.56 -13.36 2.35
CA CYS A 876 -27.50 -14.30 2.03
C CYS A 876 -26.34 -13.55 1.33
N ALA A 877 -25.20 -14.21 1.17
CA ALA A 877 -24.01 -13.62 0.52
C ALA A 877 -24.25 -13.26 -0.97
N ASP A 878 -25.20 -13.90 -1.65
CA ASP A 878 -25.63 -13.60 -3.02
C ASP A 878 -26.65 -12.44 -3.11
N GLY A 879 -27.12 -11.92 -1.97
CA GLY A 879 -28.12 -10.86 -1.89
C GLY A 879 -29.56 -11.33 -1.88
N SER A 880 -29.84 -12.64 -1.93
CA SER A 880 -31.17 -13.16 -1.73
C SER A 880 -31.64 -12.97 -0.28
N ARG A 881 -32.94 -12.76 -0.06
CA ARG A 881 -33.52 -12.60 1.29
C ARG A 881 -33.50 -13.92 2.05
N ARG A 882 -32.92 -13.91 3.23
CA ARG A 882 -32.80 -15.06 4.13
C ARG A 882 -33.99 -15.15 5.10
N CYS A 883 -34.23 -14.05 5.84
CA CYS A 883 -35.34 -13.96 6.78
C CYS A 883 -35.63 -12.48 7.11
N GLU A 884 -36.84 -12.23 7.63
CA GLU A 884 -37.16 -10.93 8.20
C GLU A 884 -36.54 -10.74 9.56
N VAL A 885 -36.06 -9.53 9.83
CA VAL A 885 -35.36 -9.14 11.07
C VAL A 885 -36.36 -8.38 11.95
N PRO A 886 -36.55 -8.78 13.22
CA PRO A 886 -37.33 -8.01 14.17
C PRO A 886 -36.88 -6.56 14.21
N SER A 887 -37.83 -5.64 13.99
CA SER A 887 -37.58 -4.20 13.98
C SER A 887 -38.73 -3.47 14.67
N SER A 888 -38.48 -2.25 15.10
CA SER A 888 -39.52 -1.33 15.61
C SER A 888 -39.58 -0.09 14.73
N TRP A 889 -40.79 0.38 14.50
CA TRP A 889 -41.10 1.59 13.76
C TRP A 889 -42.00 2.49 14.60
N ASP A 890 -41.57 3.72 14.91
CA ASP A 890 -42.32 4.69 15.70
C ASP A 890 -43.04 5.75 14.87
N GLY A 891 -43.10 5.58 13.56
CA GLY A 891 -43.67 6.54 12.59
C GLY A 891 -42.62 7.47 11.97
N THR A 892 -41.41 7.52 12.48
CA THR A 892 -40.29 8.35 12.02
C THR A 892 -38.94 7.65 12.00
N THR A 893 -38.72 6.70 12.90
CA THR A 893 -37.45 6.02 13.12
C THR A 893 -37.63 4.50 13.09
N LEU A 894 -36.92 3.88 12.16
CA LEU A 894 -36.74 2.43 12.13
C LEU A 894 -35.59 2.06 13.05
N THR A 895 -35.80 1.13 13.99
CA THR A 895 -34.75 0.60 14.87
C THR A 895 -34.69 -0.93 14.80
N PHE A 896 -33.49 -1.48 14.66
CA PHE A 896 -33.22 -2.92 14.69
C PHE A 896 -31.78 -3.20 15.09
N THR A 897 -31.48 -4.46 15.41
CA THR A 897 -30.10 -4.89 15.68
C THR A 897 -29.53 -5.64 14.49
N ALA A 898 -28.51 -5.04 13.85
CA ALA A 898 -27.63 -5.74 12.92
C ALA A 898 -26.57 -6.51 13.73
N ASN A 899 -26.63 -7.84 13.69
CA ASN A 899 -25.80 -8.73 14.49
C ASN A 899 -25.11 -9.76 13.57
N THR A 900 -23.79 -9.73 13.45
CA THR A 900 -23.05 -10.66 12.59
C THR A 900 -23.16 -12.11 13.08
N ALA A 901 -23.32 -12.33 14.38
CA ALA A 901 -23.55 -13.65 15.00
C ALA A 901 -25.03 -13.91 15.32
N ARG A 902 -25.96 -13.45 14.46
CA ARG A 902 -27.40 -13.69 14.64
C ARG A 902 -27.73 -15.18 14.60
N ASP A 903 -27.08 -15.89 13.69
CA ASP A 903 -27.08 -17.35 13.58
C ASP A 903 -25.66 -17.85 13.84
N ALA A 904 -25.49 -18.76 14.80
CA ALA A 904 -24.19 -19.30 15.17
C ALA A 904 -23.56 -20.18 14.06
N SER A 905 -24.36 -20.60 13.06
CA SER A 905 -23.92 -21.46 11.97
C SER A 905 -23.60 -20.67 10.69
N ASP A 906 -24.10 -19.42 10.57
CA ASP A 906 -23.90 -18.62 9.37
C ASP A 906 -24.03 -17.12 9.66
N ALA A 907 -22.95 -16.36 9.48
CA ALA A 907 -22.89 -14.94 9.75
C ALA A 907 -23.82 -14.12 8.87
N THR A 908 -24.33 -13.03 9.43
CA THR A 908 -25.21 -12.09 8.74
C THR A 908 -24.63 -10.68 8.81
N PHE A 909 -24.41 -10.06 7.66
CA PHE A 909 -23.79 -8.71 7.59
C PHE A 909 -24.43 -7.78 6.57
N LEU A 910 -25.38 -8.28 5.77
CA LEU A 910 -26.12 -7.57 4.74
C LEU A 910 -27.60 -7.54 5.08
N TYR A 911 -28.21 -6.38 4.94
CA TYR A 911 -29.64 -6.18 5.24
C TYR A 911 -30.29 -5.33 4.16
N GLU A 912 -31.42 -5.79 3.66
CA GLU A 912 -32.30 -5.00 2.79
C GLU A 912 -33.43 -4.40 3.62
N ILE A 913 -33.68 -3.12 3.43
CA ILE A 913 -34.84 -2.42 4.02
C ILE A 913 -35.76 -2.03 2.90
N GLU A 914 -36.99 -2.52 2.93
CA GLU A 914 -38.02 -2.27 1.92
C GLU A 914 -39.19 -1.51 2.56
N ARG A 915 -39.67 -0.50 1.85
CA ARG A 915 -40.83 0.28 2.23
C ARG A 915 -41.90 0.13 1.15
N LYS A 916 -42.97 -0.63 1.42
CA LYS A 916 -44.10 -0.73 0.51
C LYS A 916 -45.06 0.42 0.79
N GLN A 917 -45.41 1.13 -0.29
CA GLN A 917 -46.41 2.18 -0.24
C GLN A 917 -47.80 1.59 -0.04
#